data_e7c156617c7ec64c736dee9265f02cf4
#
_entry.id   e7c156617c7ec64c736dee9265f02cf4
#
_cell.length_a   1.000
_cell.length_b   1.000
_cell.length_c   1.000
_cell.angle_alpha   90.00
_cell.angle_beta   90.00
_cell.angle_gamma   90.00
#
_symmetry.space_group_name_H-M   'P 1'
#
loop_
_entity.id
_entity.type
_entity.pdbx_description
1 polymer ?
#
loop_
_entity_poly.entity_id
_entity_poly.type
_entity_poly.pdbx_seq_one_letter_code
_entity_poly.pdbx_strand_id
1 'polypeptide(L)'
;MKINRLLFFFILFYASECLAGVKAPLAVKGIIDLREIAVTNNFIVTLNGEWEFYWGKMLHPYDFKVSGGPKPSCFGRVPSYWTDYSPKLVKTAPMGFATYRLIALLPPGFRESLAFDMPVFDSAYDIFVDGNYMGGNGNPGKTEAETKPGYEKLFFRYNPKSDSISIIINVSNFHHRRGGFWLPVKFGTFANVQKHNAASWARDWSTVSLLLGFSLLFLFFFAIYPKDRMIGFFSLATIGLALRPLFTSNYLIHNIIAINWTWIVRCEYLGLYIILIGWYWFTLNLYPTKYFRIITWIITGIFSTTFLLTLFLRVSIFSNSTFIIYPSLILLIGYALARNIKGFLKKNTIEYVYFATFILLSVAAIYDVRVSLGKAATTSGYILAYVLVLFVFIQAAMLLYKWVKSFSEKEKLQSDLEYMNRNLEILVNERTQEINARKEEIENQNIKIAYQNKQLSETIQLKNKIFSVIAHDLRSPVVNILYMLNLLKEKEYKEKYDYFANASIQYSQQVINLLENMLVWGRGQEDKIKFSPEKRDLADIILTNLSIFKETADKKEISVNFTQIGNSKAFFDKDLLDIIIRNLLSNAVKYTQRGGRISILLKDKSLTGEGIVLKICDNGIGIPPAKQKYLFAATEVESTPGTENERGTGFGLKLCHELVKINNGTITVESKEGEGTCFMITLPE
;
A
#
# COMPACT_ATOMS: atom_id res chain seq x y z
N MET A 1 -22.88 -9.25 -14.59
CA MET A 1 -22.52 -10.65 -14.88
C MET A 1 -21.00 -10.95 -14.81
N LYS A 2 -20.09 -10.08 -15.24
CA LYS A 2 -18.63 -10.32 -15.19
C LYS A 2 -18.02 -10.28 -13.76
N ILE A 3 -18.51 -9.42 -12.87
CA ILE A 3 -18.05 -9.30 -11.48
C ILE A 3 -18.35 -10.57 -10.66
N ASN A 4 -19.50 -11.20 -10.88
CA ASN A 4 -19.87 -12.45 -10.18
C ASN A 4 -18.93 -13.62 -10.53
N ARG A 5 -18.41 -13.66 -11.77
CA ARG A 5 -17.44 -14.69 -12.20
C ARG A 5 -16.07 -14.49 -11.55
N LEU A 6 -15.62 -13.25 -11.43
CA LEU A 6 -14.34 -12.93 -10.76
C LEU A 6 -14.40 -13.26 -9.27
N LEU A 7 -15.48 -12.91 -8.59
CA LEU A 7 -15.71 -13.23 -7.18
C LEU A 7 -15.76 -14.77 -6.97
N PHE A 8 -16.41 -15.50 -7.86
CA PHE A 8 -16.51 -16.95 -7.82
C PHE A 8 -15.14 -17.62 -8.04
N PHE A 9 -14.33 -17.13 -8.97
CA PHE A 9 -12.97 -17.61 -9.19
C PHE A 9 -12.05 -17.34 -7.99
N PHE A 10 -12.17 -16.17 -7.34
CA PHE A 10 -11.40 -15.83 -6.15
C PHE A 10 -11.80 -16.71 -4.94
N ILE A 11 -13.09 -16.95 -4.75
CA ILE A 11 -13.61 -17.86 -3.71
C ILE A 11 -13.14 -19.30 -3.96
N LEU A 12 -13.17 -19.78 -5.23
CA LEU A 12 -12.68 -21.10 -5.61
C LEU A 12 -11.16 -21.24 -5.42
N PHE A 13 -10.38 -20.22 -5.76
CA PHE A 13 -8.93 -20.25 -5.61
C PHE A 13 -8.51 -20.35 -4.13
N TYR A 14 -9.17 -19.60 -3.24
CA TYR A 14 -8.91 -19.69 -1.80
C TYR A 14 -9.52 -20.93 -1.14
N ALA A 15 -10.68 -21.40 -1.61
CA ALA A 15 -11.28 -22.64 -1.14
C ALA A 15 -10.44 -23.88 -1.53
N SER A 16 -9.75 -23.86 -2.67
CA SER A 16 -8.90 -24.96 -3.11
C SER A 16 -7.63 -25.11 -2.24
N GLU A 17 -7.07 -24.03 -1.72
CA GLU A 17 -5.96 -24.10 -0.75
C GLU A 17 -6.41 -24.66 0.62
N CYS A 18 -7.68 -24.45 0.99
CA CYS A 18 -8.23 -25.00 2.24
C CYS A 18 -8.59 -26.51 2.13
N LEU A 19 -8.81 -27.03 0.93
CA LEU A 19 -9.28 -28.42 0.71
C LEU A 19 -8.16 -29.40 0.35
N ALA A 20 -6.96 -28.94 0.00
CA ALA A 20 -5.83 -29.78 -0.46
C ALA A 20 -4.89 -30.23 0.68
N GLY A 21 -5.34 -30.33 1.91
CA GLY A 21 -4.53 -30.81 3.03
C GLY A 21 -4.47 -32.33 3.11
N VAL A 22 -3.34 -32.94 2.75
CA VAL A 22 -2.96 -34.27 3.28
C VAL A 22 -3.12 -34.19 4.80
N LYS A 23 -3.88 -35.12 5.40
CA LYS A 23 -4.07 -35.17 6.86
C LYS A 23 -2.69 -35.26 7.52
N ALA A 24 -2.17 -34.15 8.00
CA ALA A 24 -0.89 -34.13 8.71
C ALA A 24 -0.99 -35.06 9.93
N PRO A 25 0.03 -35.90 10.19
CA PRO A 25 0.01 -36.76 11.37
C PRO A 25 -0.04 -35.90 12.61
N LEU A 26 -0.78 -36.42 13.62
CA LEU A 26 -0.84 -35.79 14.93
C LEU A 26 0.09 -36.50 15.90
N ALA A 27 0.78 -35.73 16.71
CA ALA A 27 1.55 -36.29 17.81
C ALA A 27 0.63 -36.96 18.83
N VAL A 28 0.99 -38.16 19.27
CA VAL A 28 0.31 -38.95 20.31
C VAL A 28 1.31 -39.24 21.39
N LYS A 29 0.97 -38.87 22.63
CA LYS A 29 1.83 -39.11 23.83
C LYS A 29 3.30 -38.72 23.61
N GLY A 30 3.55 -37.54 23.03
CA GLY A 30 4.88 -37.00 22.83
C GLY A 30 5.64 -37.55 21.63
N ILE A 31 5.00 -38.30 20.74
CA ILE A 31 5.63 -38.88 19.55
C ILE A 31 4.82 -38.48 18.30
N ILE A 32 5.49 -37.99 17.27
CA ILE A 32 4.91 -37.77 15.95
C ILE A 32 5.60 -38.68 14.94
N ASP A 33 4.82 -39.46 14.20
CA ASP A 33 5.34 -40.37 13.18
C ASP A 33 5.30 -39.70 11.80
N LEU A 34 6.48 -39.38 11.25
CA LEU A 34 6.65 -38.74 9.94
C LEU A 34 7.22 -39.70 8.90
N ARG A 35 7.38 -40.99 9.22
CA ARG A 35 8.05 -41.97 8.36
C ARG A 35 7.39 -42.12 7.00
N GLU A 36 6.06 -42.12 6.94
CA GLU A 36 5.34 -42.24 5.66
C GLU A 36 5.38 -40.96 4.82
N ILE A 37 5.34 -39.78 5.47
CA ILE A 37 5.28 -38.48 4.79
C ILE A 37 6.65 -38.04 4.31
N ALA A 38 7.69 -38.28 5.08
CA ALA A 38 9.05 -37.88 4.74
C ALA A 38 9.68 -38.69 3.59
N VAL A 39 9.08 -39.81 3.17
CA VAL A 39 9.50 -40.61 2.01
C VAL A 39 9.41 -39.79 0.70
N THR A 40 8.53 -38.82 0.61
CA THR A 40 8.32 -38.01 -0.60
C THR A 40 9.40 -36.94 -0.84
N ASN A 41 10.42 -36.84 0.00
CA ASN A 41 11.51 -35.84 -0.04
C ASN A 41 11.06 -34.37 -0.21
N ASN A 42 9.78 -34.06 -0.05
CA ASN A 42 9.21 -32.77 -0.38
C ASN A 42 7.99 -32.48 0.49
N PHE A 43 8.18 -32.42 1.81
CA PHE A 43 7.07 -32.27 2.75
C PHE A 43 7.18 -31.00 3.59
N ILE A 44 6.03 -30.52 4.03
CA ILE A 44 5.84 -29.54 5.10
C ILE A 44 4.65 -29.98 5.96
N VAL A 45 4.87 -30.04 7.24
CA VAL A 45 3.86 -30.42 8.24
C VAL A 45 3.85 -29.45 9.40
N THR A 46 2.78 -29.44 10.15
CA THR A 46 2.70 -28.80 11.46
C THR A 46 2.88 -29.83 12.56
N LEU A 47 3.73 -29.55 13.52
CA LEU A 47 4.00 -30.44 14.64
C LEU A 47 2.87 -30.34 15.69
N ASN A 48 1.67 -30.73 15.29
CA ASN A 48 0.47 -30.67 16.10
C ASN A 48 0.23 -31.96 16.86
N GLY A 49 -0.51 -31.89 17.98
CA GLY A 49 -0.97 -33.05 18.73
C GLY A 49 -0.57 -33.01 20.19
N GLU A 50 -0.45 -34.19 20.82
CA GLU A 50 -0.13 -34.33 22.23
C GLU A 50 1.38 -34.35 22.44
N TRP A 51 1.91 -33.28 23.10
CA TRP A 51 3.31 -33.20 23.51
C TRP A 51 3.47 -33.56 24.98
N GLU A 52 4.60 -34.10 25.38
CA GLU A 52 4.95 -34.20 26.80
C GLU A 52 5.03 -32.78 27.39
N PHE A 53 4.34 -32.54 28.49
CA PHE A 53 4.23 -31.24 29.13
C PHE A 53 4.68 -31.31 30.60
N TYR A 54 5.59 -30.43 30.97
CA TYR A 54 6.23 -30.38 32.28
C TYR A 54 5.99 -29.01 32.92
N TRP A 55 4.89 -28.89 33.67
CA TRP A 55 4.50 -27.61 34.29
C TRP A 55 5.43 -27.27 35.47
N GLY A 56 5.85 -25.98 35.54
CA GLY A 56 6.73 -25.46 36.57
C GLY A 56 8.14 -26.07 36.55
N LYS A 57 8.53 -26.66 35.40
CA LYS A 57 9.89 -27.18 35.18
C LYS A 57 10.49 -26.56 33.93
N MET A 58 11.76 -26.21 34.03
CA MET A 58 12.58 -25.76 32.91
C MET A 58 13.68 -26.80 32.76
N LEU A 59 13.44 -27.75 31.85
CA LEU A 59 14.28 -28.90 31.65
C LEU A 59 15.21 -28.71 30.47
N HIS A 60 16.45 -29.19 30.65
CA HIS A 60 17.46 -29.20 29.60
C HIS A 60 17.62 -30.59 28.98
N PRO A 61 18.23 -30.72 27.82
CA PRO A 61 18.41 -32.01 27.16
C PRO A 61 19.11 -33.08 28.00
N TYR A 62 19.99 -32.70 28.90
CA TYR A 62 20.70 -33.63 29.77
C TYR A 62 19.75 -34.28 30.82
N ASP A 63 18.70 -33.60 31.26
CA ASP A 63 17.71 -34.11 32.23
C ASP A 63 16.99 -35.34 31.71
N PHE A 64 16.85 -35.45 30.38
CA PHE A 64 16.21 -36.59 29.72
C PHE A 64 17.13 -37.77 29.43
N LYS A 65 18.46 -37.61 29.64
CA LYS A 65 19.46 -38.66 29.45
C LYS A 65 19.70 -39.49 30.73
N VAL A 66 19.26 -38.98 31.84
CA VAL A 66 19.41 -39.65 33.13
C VAL A 66 18.44 -40.84 33.25
N SER A 67 18.93 -41.98 33.74
CA SER A 67 18.09 -43.16 33.99
C SER A 67 16.94 -42.80 34.95
N GLY A 68 15.69 -42.97 34.51
CA GLY A 68 14.52 -42.59 35.28
C GLY A 68 14.06 -41.13 35.03
N GLY A 69 14.44 -40.49 33.93
CA GLY A 69 14.16 -39.11 33.56
C GLY A 69 12.81 -38.51 33.99
N PRO A 70 12.59 -37.21 33.81
CA PRO A 70 11.44 -36.52 34.36
C PRO A 70 10.13 -37.09 33.78
N LYS A 71 9.15 -37.35 34.64
CA LYS A 71 7.80 -37.74 34.20
C LYS A 71 7.03 -36.47 33.78
N PRO A 72 6.30 -36.50 32.66
CA PRO A 72 5.46 -35.39 32.24
C PRO A 72 4.32 -35.16 33.24
N SER A 73 3.96 -33.90 33.41
CA SER A 73 2.78 -33.51 34.22
C SER A 73 1.49 -33.95 33.55
N CYS A 74 1.47 -33.85 32.20
CA CYS A 74 0.42 -34.39 31.33
C CYS A 74 0.90 -34.42 29.88
N PHE A 75 0.07 -34.90 28.97
CA PHE A 75 0.23 -34.73 27.54
C PHE A 75 -0.62 -33.54 27.11
N GLY A 76 0.08 -32.42 26.78
CA GLY A 76 -0.55 -31.15 26.42
C GLY A 76 -0.80 -31.08 24.92
N ARG A 77 -1.99 -30.68 24.53
CA ARG A 77 -2.29 -30.48 23.10
C ARG A 77 -1.63 -29.20 22.57
N VAL A 78 -0.78 -29.36 21.57
CA VAL A 78 -0.15 -28.24 20.83
C VAL A 78 -0.74 -28.23 19.42
N PRO A 79 -1.16 -27.05 18.87
CA PRO A 79 -1.20 -25.75 19.55
C PRO A 79 -2.41 -25.59 20.47
N SER A 80 -2.20 -25.03 21.65
CA SER A 80 -3.25 -24.63 22.60
C SER A 80 -2.66 -23.76 23.71
N TYR A 81 -3.50 -23.03 24.44
CA TYR A 81 -3.08 -22.42 25.69
C TYR A 81 -2.93 -23.49 26.75
N TRP A 82 -1.94 -23.39 27.61
CA TRP A 82 -1.79 -24.36 28.71
C TRP A 82 -2.93 -24.28 29.75
N THR A 83 -3.64 -23.13 29.81
CA THR A 83 -4.85 -22.99 30.64
C THR A 83 -6.05 -23.85 30.16
N ASP A 84 -5.99 -24.31 28.91
CA ASP A 84 -7.05 -25.19 28.34
C ASP A 84 -6.79 -26.68 28.62
N TYR A 85 -5.64 -27.01 29.23
CA TYR A 85 -5.34 -28.38 29.64
C TYR A 85 -6.22 -28.77 30.81
N SER A 86 -6.61 -30.03 30.85
CA SER A 86 -7.57 -30.52 31.85
C SER A 86 -7.09 -30.23 33.29
N PRO A 87 -7.88 -29.49 34.10
CA PRO A 87 -7.52 -29.21 35.50
C PRO A 87 -7.37 -30.45 36.37
N LYS A 88 -7.96 -31.58 35.93
CA LYS A 88 -7.81 -32.90 36.61
C LYS A 88 -6.40 -33.48 36.40
N LEU A 89 -5.70 -33.09 35.31
CA LEU A 89 -4.36 -33.56 34.98
C LEU A 89 -3.30 -32.66 35.59
N VAL A 90 -3.46 -31.34 35.37
CA VAL A 90 -2.54 -30.32 35.87
C VAL A 90 -3.26 -28.99 36.08
N LYS A 91 -3.04 -28.35 37.24
CA LYS A 91 -3.57 -27.01 37.51
C LYS A 91 -2.58 -25.98 37.01
N THR A 92 -2.88 -25.36 35.87
CA THR A 92 -2.08 -24.32 35.25
C THR A 92 -2.65 -22.94 35.52
N ALA A 93 -1.79 -21.90 35.43
CA ALA A 93 -2.20 -20.50 35.46
C ALA A 93 -1.79 -19.83 34.16
N PRO A 94 -2.39 -18.68 33.77
CA PRO A 94 -1.94 -17.95 32.57
C PRO A 94 -0.46 -17.54 32.62
N MET A 95 0.04 -17.25 33.80
CA MET A 95 1.44 -16.92 34.07
C MET A 95 2.18 -18.11 34.66
N GLY A 96 3.41 -18.32 34.22
CA GLY A 96 4.26 -19.41 34.65
C GLY A 96 5.25 -19.85 33.58
N PHE A 97 5.80 -21.03 33.78
CA PHE A 97 6.79 -21.61 32.85
C PHE A 97 6.58 -23.15 32.75
N ALA A 98 6.99 -23.67 31.61
CA ALA A 98 6.87 -25.11 31.35
C ALA A 98 7.88 -25.54 30.27
N THR A 99 8.19 -26.85 30.28
CA THR A 99 8.90 -27.49 29.18
C THR A 99 7.92 -28.34 28.37
N TYR A 100 8.03 -28.27 27.07
CA TYR A 100 7.39 -29.14 26.09
C TYR A 100 8.43 -30.05 25.45
N ARG A 101 8.09 -31.33 25.24
CA ARG A 101 8.95 -32.26 24.52
C ARG A 101 8.18 -33.03 23.48
N LEU A 102 8.79 -33.21 22.30
CA LEU A 102 8.27 -34.03 21.20
C LEU A 102 9.40 -34.87 20.61
N ILE A 103 9.12 -36.09 20.24
CA ILE A 103 9.99 -36.95 19.46
C ILE A 103 9.35 -37.10 18.07
N ALA A 104 10.09 -36.69 17.01
CA ALA A 104 9.66 -36.88 15.64
C ALA A 104 10.43 -38.07 15.03
N LEU A 105 9.68 -39.09 14.56
CA LEU A 105 10.25 -40.25 13.91
C LEU A 105 10.38 -39.99 12.40
N LEU A 106 11.57 -40.21 11.86
CA LEU A 106 11.88 -40.07 10.44
C LEU A 106 12.10 -41.45 9.80
N PRO A 107 12.01 -41.54 8.45
CA PRO A 107 12.38 -42.77 7.75
C PRO A 107 13.81 -43.21 8.06
N PRO A 108 14.08 -44.51 8.12
CA PRO A 108 15.45 -45.03 8.29
C PRO A 108 16.41 -44.45 7.26
N GLY A 109 17.52 -43.89 7.73
CA GLY A 109 18.53 -43.31 6.85
C GLY A 109 18.21 -41.95 6.26
N PHE A 110 17.14 -41.31 6.70
CA PHE A 110 16.81 -39.95 6.25
C PHE A 110 17.87 -38.93 6.68
N ARG A 111 18.49 -38.22 5.72
CA ARG A 111 19.58 -37.26 5.98
C ARG A 111 19.40 -35.93 5.25
N GLU A 112 18.24 -35.70 4.65
CA GLU A 112 17.98 -34.42 4.00
C GLU A 112 17.90 -33.29 5.00
N SER A 113 18.27 -32.10 4.53
CA SER A 113 18.18 -30.90 5.34
C SER A 113 16.72 -30.54 5.61
N LEU A 114 16.40 -30.42 6.86
CA LEU A 114 15.11 -29.99 7.38
C LEU A 114 15.17 -28.52 7.81
N ALA A 115 14.02 -27.93 8.00
CA ALA A 115 13.88 -26.61 8.61
C ALA A 115 12.74 -26.56 9.59
N PHE A 116 12.93 -25.70 10.57
CA PHE A 116 11.92 -25.28 11.54
C PHE A 116 11.53 -23.82 11.26
N ASP A 117 10.26 -23.55 11.09
CA ASP A 117 9.69 -22.20 11.11
C ASP A 117 8.91 -22.06 12.41
N MET A 118 9.58 -21.46 13.39
CA MET A 118 9.06 -21.31 14.74
C MET A 118 8.07 -20.16 14.79
N PRO A 119 6.91 -20.35 15.40
CA PRO A 119 5.96 -19.27 15.57
C PRO A 119 6.47 -18.26 16.60
N VAL A 120 6.04 -17.00 16.42
CA VAL A 120 6.14 -15.99 17.45
C VAL A 120 4.83 -16.00 18.26
N PHE A 121 4.93 -16.09 19.57
CA PHE A 121 3.80 -15.96 20.49
C PHE A 121 4.19 -15.09 21.69
N ASP A 122 3.19 -14.61 22.41
CA ASP A 122 3.31 -13.55 23.43
C ASP A 122 4.16 -13.94 24.67
N SER A 123 5.09 -14.89 24.51
CA SER A 123 5.90 -15.50 25.58
C SER A 123 7.37 -15.53 25.17
N ALA A 124 8.25 -15.85 26.11
CA ALA A 124 9.63 -16.19 25.81
C ALA A 124 9.79 -17.70 25.66
N TYR A 125 10.65 -18.15 24.74
CA TYR A 125 10.96 -19.57 24.61
C TYR A 125 12.39 -19.82 24.13
N ASP A 126 12.94 -20.97 24.50
CA ASP A 126 14.16 -21.57 23.96
C ASP A 126 13.83 -22.92 23.34
N ILE A 127 14.50 -23.24 22.22
CA ILE A 127 14.37 -24.52 21.56
C ILE A 127 15.70 -25.27 21.50
N PHE A 128 15.65 -26.54 21.84
CA PHE A 128 16.74 -27.49 21.70
C PHE A 128 16.32 -28.61 20.75
N VAL A 129 17.18 -29.00 19.84
CA VAL A 129 16.98 -30.12 18.91
C VAL A 129 18.16 -31.08 19.06
N ASP A 130 17.85 -32.32 19.37
CA ASP A 130 18.84 -33.40 19.66
C ASP A 130 19.95 -32.96 20.62
N GLY A 131 19.58 -32.18 21.63
CA GLY A 131 20.48 -31.71 22.66
C GLY A 131 21.19 -30.39 22.36
N ASN A 132 21.10 -29.87 21.15
CA ASN A 132 21.74 -28.62 20.74
C ASN A 132 20.77 -27.44 20.88
N TYR A 133 21.23 -26.34 21.42
CA TYR A 133 20.48 -25.09 21.43
C TYR A 133 20.40 -24.52 20.02
N MET A 134 19.20 -24.26 19.56
CA MET A 134 18.93 -23.80 18.19
C MET A 134 18.52 -22.32 18.12
N GLY A 135 18.27 -21.71 19.27
CA GLY A 135 17.81 -20.33 19.40
C GLY A 135 16.57 -20.22 20.28
N GLY A 136 15.96 -19.05 20.25
CA GLY A 136 14.77 -18.76 21.04
C GLY A 136 14.08 -17.49 20.61
N ASN A 137 13.09 -17.09 21.39
CA ASN A 137 12.40 -15.81 21.27
C ASN A 137 12.36 -15.15 22.64
N GLY A 138 13.08 -14.04 22.82
CA GLY A 138 13.32 -13.47 24.13
C GLY A 138 14.17 -14.39 25.01
N ASN A 139 14.09 -14.22 26.34
CA ASN A 139 14.80 -15.07 27.32
C ASN A 139 13.78 -15.69 28.27
N PRO A 140 13.53 -17.00 28.22
CA PRO A 140 12.65 -17.63 29.17
C PRO A 140 13.32 -17.73 30.56
N GLY A 141 12.56 -17.47 31.61
CA GLY A 141 13.01 -17.53 33.01
C GLY A 141 11.96 -18.24 33.88
N LYS A 142 12.30 -18.50 35.14
CA LYS A 142 11.41 -19.10 36.14
C LYS A 142 10.59 -18.04 36.89
N THR A 143 10.95 -16.79 36.75
CA THR A 143 10.28 -15.64 37.40
C THR A 143 10.01 -14.53 36.41
N GLU A 144 9.15 -13.56 36.80
CA GLU A 144 8.87 -12.36 36.00
C GLU A 144 10.15 -11.55 35.72
N ALA A 145 11.04 -11.44 36.70
CA ALA A 145 12.27 -10.67 36.60
C ALA A 145 13.29 -11.29 35.63
N GLU A 146 13.35 -12.61 35.56
CA GLU A 146 14.24 -13.34 34.65
C GLU A 146 13.70 -13.42 33.22
N THR A 147 12.38 -13.40 33.08
CA THR A 147 11.72 -13.59 31.78
C THR A 147 11.72 -12.31 30.97
N LYS A 148 12.32 -12.33 29.79
CA LYS A 148 12.27 -11.23 28.83
C LYS A 148 11.53 -11.69 27.57
N PRO A 149 10.27 -11.30 27.38
CA PRO A 149 9.53 -11.67 26.18
C PRO A 149 10.11 -11.01 24.93
N GLY A 150 9.97 -11.66 23.79
CA GLY A 150 10.44 -11.16 22.50
C GLY A 150 9.44 -11.41 21.38
N TYR A 151 9.72 -10.85 20.22
CA TYR A 151 8.96 -11.08 18.99
C TYR A 151 9.91 -11.30 17.80
N GLU A 152 10.96 -12.07 18.02
CA GLU A 152 11.89 -12.45 16.95
C GLU A 152 11.46 -13.78 16.34
N LYS A 153 11.22 -13.79 15.05
CA LYS A 153 10.87 -15.00 14.33
C LYS A 153 12.10 -15.86 14.14
N LEU A 154 12.09 -17.07 14.69
CA LEU A 154 13.17 -18.03 14.57
C LEU A 154 12.91 -18.96 13.38
N PHE A 155 13.79 -18.94 12.40
CA PHE A 155 13.84 -19.89 11.28
C PHE A 155 15.25 -20.47 11.21
N PHE A 156 15.37 -21.80 11.30
CA PHE A 156 16.66 -22.44 11.24
C PHE A 156 16.64 -23.75 10.46
N ARG A 157 17.78 -24.06 9.88
CA ARG A 157 18.05 -25.32 9.18
C ARG A 157 18.58 -26.33 10.18
N TYR A 158 18.17 -27.59 10.00
CA TYR A 158 18.60 -28.72 10.80
C TYR A 158 18.93 -29.92 9.92
N ASN A 159 20.08 -30.56 10.15
CA ASN A 159 20.49 -31.79 9.45
C ASN A 159 20.36 -32.96 10.44
N PRO A 160 19.39 -33.88 10.26
CA PRO A 160 19.16 -34.99 11.19
C PRO A 160 20.37 -35.95 11.18
N LYS A 161 20.77 -36.35 12.38
CA LYS A 161 21.87 -37.31 12.60
C LYS A 161 21.35 -38.72 12.88
N SER A 162 20.09 -38.84 13.27
CA SER A 162 19.41 -40.11 13.60
C SER A 162 18.05 -40.17 12.94
N ASP A 163 17.40 -41.31 13.00
CA ASP A 163 16.06 -41.54 12.47
C ASP A 163 14.97 -41.05 13.42
N SER A 164 15.34 -40.34 14.46
CA SER A 164 14.43 -39.63 15.36
C SER A 164 15.03 -38.30 15.76
N ILE A 165 14.18 -37.29 15.94
CA ILE A 165 14.55 -35.95 16.38
C ILE A 165 13.88 -35.66 17.71
N SER A 166 14.67 -35.34 18.73
CA SER A 166 14.15 -34.91 20.02
C SER A 166 14.07 -33.38 20.06
N ILE A 167 12.88 -32.84 20.22
CA ILE A 167 12.59 -31.40 20.26
C ILE A 167 12.18 -31.06 21.69
N ILE A 168 12.86 -30.12 22.32
CA ILE A 168 12.55 -29.59 23.65
C ILE A 168 12.38 -28.11 23.57
N ILE A 169 11.26 -27.59 24.08
CA ILE A 169 10.94 -26.16 24.08
C ILE A 169 10.62 -25.72 25.50
N ASN A 170 11.42 -24.83 26.06
CA ASN A 170 11.15 -24.15 27.32
C ASN A 170 10.37 -22.88 27.05
N VAL A 171 9.23 -22.71 27.67
CA VAL A 171 8.34 -21.57 27.50
C VAL A 171 8.09 -20.89 28.84
N SER A 172 8.20 -19.56 28.86
CA SER A 172 7.87 -18.74 30.04
C SER A 172 6.96 -17.59 29.67
N ASN A 173 5.89 -17.40 30.42
CA ASN A 173 5.00 -16.25 30.29
C ASN A 173 4.65 -15.65 31.65
N PHE A 174 5.08 -14.41 31.88
CA PHE A 174 4.73 -13.61 33.06
C PHE A 174 4.18 -12.22 32.69
N HIS A 175 4.13 -11.90 31.40
CA HIS A 175 3.86 -10.56 30.93
C HIS A 175 2.55 -10.43 30.13
N HIS A 176 2.01 -11.53 29.60
CA HIS A 176 0.82 -11.54 28.78
C HIS A 176 -0.25 -12.48 29.33
N ARG A 177 -1.54 -12.18 29.06
CA ARG A 177 -2.68 -13.01 29.51
C ARG A 177 -2.72 -14.40 28.88
N ARG A 178 -2.04 -14.62 27.77
CA ARG A 178 -1.97 -15.88 27.05
C ARG A 178 -0.65 -16.56 27.39
N GLY A 179 -0.74 -17.76 27.93
CA GLY A 179 0.42 -18.59 28.18
C GLY A 179 0.31 -19.94 27.49
N GLY A 180 1.43 -20.50 27.09
CA GLY A 180 1.49 -21.79 26.42
C GLY A 180 2.00 -21.71 24.99
N PHE A 181 1.95 -22.86 24.32
CA PHE A 181 2.42 -23.02 22.95
C PHE A 181 1.22 -23.12 22.00
N TRP A 182 0.67 -21.97 21.66
CA TRP A 182 -0.64 -21.86 21.01
C TRP A 182 -0.62 -21.63 19.50
N LEU A 183 0.55 -21.55 18.90
CA LEU A 183 0.74 -21.52 17.44
C LEU A 183 1.53 -22.75 16.99
N PRO A 184 1.26 -23.32 15.80
CA PRO A 184 1.94 -24.50 15.32
C PRO A 184 3.36 -24.21 14.84
N VAL A 185 4.28 -25.13 15.11
CA VAL A 185 5.59 -25.18 14.45
C VAL A 185 5.43 -25.77 13.06
N LYS A 186 5.98 -25.11 12.04
CA LYS A 186 6.06 -25.68 10.70
C LYS A 186 7.42 -26.36 10.55
N PHE A 187 7.38 -27.58 10.09
CA PHE A 187 8.52 -28.46 9.96
C PHE A 187 8.49 -29.20 8.63
N GLY A 188 9.65 -29.40 8.01
CA GLY A 188 9.72 -30.10 6.74
C GLY A 188 11.07 -29.94 6.06
N THR A 189 11.15 -30.30 4.78
CA THR A 189 12.38 -30.09 4.00
C THR A 189 12.70 -28.61 3.92
N PHE A 190 13.99 -28.29 4.00
CA PHE A 190 14.46 -26.90 4.04
C PHE A 190 13.90 -26.06 2.88
N ALA A 191 13.94 -26.59 1.65
CA ALA A 191 13.46 -25.89 0.46
C ALA A 191 11.97 -25.50 0.57
N ASN A 192 11.12 -26.42 1.06
CA ASN A 192 9.67 -26.18 1.18
C ASN A 192 9.32 -25.20 2.30
N VAL A 193 9.94 -25.39 3.47
CA VAL A 193 9.69 -24.48 4.59
C VAL A 193 10.19 -23.08 4.26
N GLN A 194 11.34 -22.96 3.59
CA GLN A 194 11.87 -21.69 3.11
C GLN A 194 10.94 -21.03 2.08
N LYS A 195 10.47 -21.79 1.08
CA LYS A 195 9.50 -21.31 0.08
C LYS A 195 8.21 -20.85 0.75
N HIS A 196 7.70 -21.63 1.70
CA HIS A 196 6.49 -21.28 2.45
C HIS A 196 6.69 -20.00 3.28
N ASN A 197 7.84 -19.88 3.96
CA ASN A 197 8.19 -18.70 4.74
C ASN A 197 8.30 -17.46 3.84
N ALA A 198 9.04 -17.56 2.72
CA ALA A 198 9.15 -16.48 1.75
C ALA A 198 7.78 -16.04 1.19
N ALA A 199 6.92 -17.00 0.85
CA ALA A 199 5.56 -16.71 0.41
C ALA A 199 4.72 -16.02 1.51
N SER A 200 4.88 -16.42 2.78
CA SER A 200 4.23 -15.75 3.91
C SER A 200 4.65 -14.29 4.04
N TRP A 201 5.97 -14.02 3.96
CA TRP A 201 6.51 -12.67 3.97
C TRP A 201 6.00 -11.82 2.81
N ALA A 202 6.04 -12.38 1.59
CA ALA A 202 5.54 -11.70 0.40
C ALA A 202 4.05 -11.35 0.52
N ARG A 203 3.24 -12.25 1.06
CA ARG A 203 1.81 -12.02 1.29
C ARG A 203 1.58 -10.89 2.29
N ASP A 204 2.26 -10.90 3.43
CA ASP A 204 2.09 -9.87 4.46
C ASP A 204 2.51 -8.49 3.93
N TRP A 205 3.65 -8.39 3.23
CA TRP A 205 4.08 -7.15 2.59
C TRP A 205 3.11 -6.66 1.52
N SER A 206 2.60 -7.57 0.68
CA SER A 206 1.59 -7.24 -0.33
C SER A 206 0.30 -6.72 0.32
N THR A 207 -0.12 -7.36 1.41
CA THR A 207 -1.31 -6.96 2.18
C THR A 207 -1.14 -5.55 2.75
N VAL A 208 -0.01 -5.28 3.41
CA VAL A 208 0.31 -3.94 3.95
C VAL A 208 0.32 -2.90 2.85
N SER A 209 1.05 -3.16 1.76
CA SER A 209 1.20 -2.20 0.66
C SER A 209 -0.13 -1.88 -0.02
N LEU A 210 -0.95 -2.90 -0.27
CA LEU A 210 -2.27 -2.72 -0.88
C LEU A 210 -3.22 -1.95 0.04
N LEU A 211 -3.32 -2.36 1.31
CA LEU A 211 -4.20 -1.69 2.27
C LEU A 211 -3.74 -0.25 2.54
N LEU A 212 -2.44 -0.01 2.64
CA LEU A 212 -1.89 1.32 2.82
C LEU A 212 -2.14 2.20 1.58
N GLY A 213 -1.92 1.65 0.39
CA GLY A 213 -2.20 2.34 -0.87
C GLY A 213 -3.67 2.75 -0.99
N PHE A 214 -4.60 1.84 -0.69
CA PHE A 214 -6.03 2.17 -0.64
C PHE A 214 -6.34 3.21 0.45
N SER A 215 -5.76 3.07 1.63
CA SER A 215 -5.99 4.00 2.73
C SER A 215 -5.56 5.42 2.40
N LEU A 216 -4.37 5.56 1.80
CA LEU A 216 -3.85 6.86 1.35
C LEU A 216 -4.69 7.44 0.20
N LEU A 217 -5.13 6.61 -0.74
CA LEU A 217 -6.03 7.03 -1.81
C LEU A 217 -7.35 7.57 -1.26
N PHE A 218 -7.98 6.86 -0.30
CA PHE A 218 -9.21 7.31 0.32
C PHE A 218 -9.00 8.52 1.24
N LEU A 219 -7.87 8.61 1.92
CA LEU A 219 -7.51 9.79 2.68
C LEU A 219 -7.36 11.02 1.78
N PHE A 220 -6.74 10.85 0.62
CA PHE A 220 -6.62 11.89 -0.39
C PHE A 220 -8.01 12.33 -0.92
N PHE A 221 -8.89 11.38 -1.23
CA PHE A 221 -10.27 11.71 -1.61
C PHE A 221 -11.03 12.43 -0.50
N PHE A 222 -10.84 12.02 0.75
CA PHE A 222 -11.44 12.70 1.90
C PHE A 222 -10.88 14.11 2.07
N ALA A 223 -9.59 14.32 1.86
CA ALA A 223 -8.99 15.66 1.92
C ALA A 223 -9.55 16.61 0.85
N ILE A 224 -9.81 16.07 -0.37
CA ILE A 224 -10.44 16.87 -1.44
C ILE A 224 -11.93 17.07 -1.18
N TYR A 225 -12.62 16.09 -0.61
CA TYR A 225 -14.06 16.12 -0.39
C TYR A 225 -14.46 15.77 1.06
N PRO A 226 -14.14 16.64 2.03
CA PRO A 226 -14.31 16.36 3.47
C PRO A 226 -15.79 16.27 3.91
N LYS A 227 -16.72 16.66 3.03
CA LYS A 227 -18.17 16.55 3.30
C LYS A 227 -18.64 15.09 3.40
N ASP A 228 -17.97 14.15 2.73
CA ASP A 228 -18.29 12.72 2.83
C ASP A 228 -17.48 12.04 3.95
N ARG A 229 -18.00 12.15 5.17
CA ARG A 229 -17.40 11.55 6.36
C ARG A 229 -17.23 10.04 6.29
N MET A 230 -18.02 9.36 5.43
CA MET A 230 -17.95 7.92 5.26
C MET A 230 -16.60 7.49 4.69
N ILE A 231 -16.05 8.26 3.74
CA ILE A 231 -14.73 8.04 3.12
C ILE A 231 -13.63 8.18 4.18
N GLY A 232 -13.70 9.20 5.03
CA GLY A 232 -12.72 9.42 6.11
C GLY A 232 -12.69 8.28 7.13
N PHE A 233 -13.85 7.82 7.58
CA PHE A 233 -13.92 6.68 8.52
C PHE A 233 -13.51 5.36 7.88
N PHE A 234 -13.79 5.16 6.60
CA PHE A 234 -13.29 4.01 5.85
C PHE A 234 -11.75 4.04 5.76
N SER A 235 -11.17 5.19 5.42
CA SER A 235 -9.72 5.37 5.39
C SER A 235 -9.09 5.10 6.77
N LEU A 236 -9.67 5.62 7.85
CA LEU A 236 -9.20 5.38 9.22
C LEU A 236 -9.20 3.88 9.57
N ALA A 237 -10.29 3.18 9.25
CA ALA A 237 -10.40 1.75 9.49
C ALA A 237 -9.38 0.95 8.67
N THR A 238 -9.18 1.32 7.41
CA THR A 238 -8.22 0.63 6.52
C THR A 238 -6.76 0.93 6.87
N ILE A 239 -6.44 2.12 7.40
CA ILE A 239 -5.11 2.40 8.00
C ILE A 239 -4.85 1.45 9.17
N GLY A 240 -5.79 1.34 10.10
CA GLY A 240 -5.67 0.39 11.22
C GLY A 240 -5.46 -1.05 10.73
N LEU A 241 -6.19 -1.47 9.68
CA LEU A 241 -6.03 -2.79 9.05
C LEU A 241 -4.67 -2.96 8.38
N ALA A 242 -4.13 -1.92 7.74
CA ALA A 242 -2.81 -1.95 7.10
C ALA A 242 -1.68 -2.05 8.14
N LEU A 243 -1.85 -1.39 9.27
CA LEU A 243 -0.87 -1.42 10.36
C LEU A 243 -0.81 -2.79 11.06
N ARG A 244 -1.92 -3.52 11.13
CA ARG A 244 -1.99 -4.77 11.88
C ARG A 244 -0.96 -5.83 11.43
N PRO A 245 -0.79 -6.18 10.14
CA PRO A 245 0.22 -7.16 9.72
C PRO A 245 1.67 -6.74 10.05
N LEU A 246 1.92 -5.45 10.26
CA LEU A 246 3.25 -4.98 10.71
C LEU A 246 3.57 -5.48 12.11
N PHE A 247 2.56 -5.60 12.98
CA PHE A 247 2.70 -5.95 14.40
C PHE A 247 2.17 -7.35 14.74
N THR A 248 1.77 -8.14 13.73
CA THR A 248 1.28 -9.51 13.89
C THR A 248 1.88 -10.43 12.83
N SER A 249 1.64 -11.74 12.91
CA SER A 249 2.10 -12.75 11.95
C SER A 249 3.63 -12.81 11.84
N ASN A 250 4.21 -12.19 10.84
CA ASN A 250 5.66 -12.18 10.63
C ASN A 250 6.36 -10.98 11.31
N TYR A 251 5.64 -10.10 12.01
CA TYR A 251 6.19 -8.92 12.69
C TYR A 251 7.08 -8.07 11.79
N LEU A 252 6.55 -7.68 10.63
CA LEU A 252 7.28 -6.97 9.57
C LEU A 252 7.97 -5.70 10.04
N ILE A 253 7.49 -5.11 11.15
CA ILE A 253 8.02 -3.89 11.73
C ILE A 253 9.50 -4.00 12.10
N HIS A 254 9.98 -5.20 12.44
CA HIS A 254 11.40 -5.43 12.77
C HIS A 254 12.36 -5.19 11.59
N ASN A 255 11.83 -5.25 10.34
CA ASN A 255 12.64 -4.92 9.16
C ASN A 255 12.74 -3.43 8.89
N ILE A 256 11.92 -2.62 9.58
CA ILE A 256 11.85 -1.18 9.38
C ILE A 256 12.50 -0.46 10.54
N ILE A 257 12.17 -0.85 11.77
CA ILE A 257 12.60 -0.17 13.00
C ILE A 257 12.85 -1.20 14.09
N ALA A 258 13.93 -1.04 14.85
CA ALA A 258 14.14 -1.78 16.08
C ALA A 258 13.16 -1.25 17.14
N ILE A 259 12.22 -2.07 17.54
CA ILE A 259 11.17 -1.74 18.49
C ILE A 259 11.11 -2.82 19.59
N ASN A 260 10.92 -2.41 20.83
CA ASN A 260 10.85 -3.37 21.93
C ASN A 260 9.49 -4.09 21.98
N TRP A 261 9.46 -5.26 22.60
CA TRP A 261 8.30 -6.12 22.74
C TRP A 261 7.05 -5.38 23.25
N THR A 262 7.19 -4.54 24.29
CA THR A 262 6.06 -3.83 24.89
C THR A 262 5.34 -2.92 23.90
N TRP A 263 6.09 -2.22 23.05
CA TRP A 263 5.52 -1.34 22.04
C TRP A 263 4.87 -2.11 20.88
N ILE A 264 5.41 -3.26 20.51
CA ILE A 264 4.78 -4.13 19.49
C ILE A 264 3.39 -4.54 19.98
N VAL A 265 3.30 -5.06 21.23
CA VAL A 265 1.99 -5.43 21.81
C VAL A 265 1.06 -4.23 21.88
N ARG A 266 1.55 -3.07 22.32
CA ARG A 266 0.73 -1.85 22.34
C ARG A 266 0.18 -1.51 20.97
N CYS A 267 1.03 -1.45 19.95
CA CYS A 267 0.61 -1.13 18.59
C CYS A 267 -0.39 -2.13 18.01
N GLU A 268 -0.26 -3.43 18.33
CA GLU A 268 -1.26 -4.44 17.98
C GLU A 268 -2.64 -4.09 18.50
N TYR A 269 -2.75 -3.77 19.81
CA TYR A 269 -4.04 -3.43 20.44
C TYR A 269 -4.56 -2.05 20.01
N LEU A 270 -3.69 -1.04 19.93
CA LEU A 270 -4.06 0.30 19.45
C LEU A 270 -4.64 0.24 18.03
N GLY A 271 -4.01 -0.58 17.16
CA GLY A 271 -4.53 -0.84 15.81
C GLY A 271 -5.95 -1.41 15.83
N LEU A 272 -6.24 -2.38 16.71
CA LEU A 272 -7.58 -2.96 16.86
C LEU A 272 -8.64 -1.93 17.28
N TYR A 273 -8.31 -1.01 18.20
CA TYR A 273 -9.25 0.04 18.63
C TYR A 273 -9.55 1.00 17.48
N ILE A 274 -8.52 1.42 16.73
CA ILE A 274 -8.68 2.29 15.55
C ILE A 274 -9.58 1.61 14.50
N ILE A 275 -9.35 0.34 14.22
CA ILE A 275 -10.17 -0.46 13.30
C ILE A 275 -11.64 -0.43 13.74
N LEU A 276 -11.92 -0.76 15.00
CA LEU A 276 -13.28 -0.84 15.50
C LEU A 276 -13.98 0.52 15.49
N ILE A 277 -13.32 1.58 15.97
CA ILE A 277 -13.88 2.94 15.91
C ILE A 277 -14.20 3.31 14.46
N GLY A 278 -13.25 3.11 13.54
CA GLY A 278 -13.45 3.42 12.13
C GLY A 278 -14.63 2.66 11.51
N TRP A 279 -14.73 1.34 11.77
CA TRP A 279 -15.84 0.52 11.26
C TRP A 279 -17.19 0.83 11.86
N TYR A 280 -17.29 1.18 13.15
CA TYR A 280 -18.55 1.61 13.76
C TYR A 280 -19.06 2.91 13.11
N TRP A 281 -18.18 3.91 12.94
CA TRP A 281 -18.54 5.15 12.28
C TRP A 281 -18.83 4.98 10.80
N PHE A 282 -18.08 4.14 10.09
CA PHE A 282 -18.36 3.77 8.70
C PHE A 282 -19.76 3.15 8.57
N THR A 283 -20.06 2.15 9.41
CA THR A 283 -21.34 1.43 9.39
C THR A 283 -22.49 2.35 9.77
N LEU A 284 -22.28 3.28 10.71
CA LEU A 284 -23.29 4.29 11.07
C LEU A 284 -23.61 5.23 9.90
N ASN A 285 -22.60 5.66 9.15
CA ASN A 285 -22.81 6.51 7.97
C ASN A 285 -23.43 5.74 6.80
N LEU A 286 -23.17 4.44 6.70
CA LEU A 286 -23.79 3.58 5.69
C LEU A 286 -25.27 3.27 6.03
N TYR A 287 -25.57 2.99 7.32
CA TYR A 287 -26.90 2.61 7.81
C TYR A 287 -27.29 3.45 9.02
N PRO A 288 -27.64 4.74 8.86
CA PRO A 288 -27.90 5.63 9.97
C PRO A 288 -29.18 5.25 10.72
N THR A 289 -29.05 4.97 12.03
CA THR A 289 -30.18 4.82 12.96
C THR A 289 -29.88 5.50 14.28
N LYS A 290 -30.93 5.97 14.97
CA LYS A 290 -30.80 6.66 16.27
C LYS A 290 -30.13 5.75 17.33
N TYR A 291 -30.55 4.52 17.43
CA TYR A 291 -30.03 3.56 18.42
C TYR A 291 -28.58 3.20 18.13
N PHE A 292 -28.24 2.91 16.88
CA PHE A 292 -26.85 2.56 16.53
C PHE A 292 -25.89 3.74 16.69
N ARG A 293 -26.37 4.96 16.52
CA ARG A 293 -25.59 6.18 16.82
C ARG A 293 -25.19 6.25 18.29
N ILE A 294 -26.12 5.98 19.20
CA ILE A 294 -25.82 5.94 20.65
C ILE A 294 -24.79 4.85 20.96
N ILE A 295 -24.98 3.63 20.41
CA ILE A 295 -24.05 2.53 20.58
C ILE A 295 -22.66 2.93 20.04
N THR A 296 -22.58 3.55 18.86
CA THR A 296 -21.31 3.99 18.26
C THR A 296 -20.58 4.98 19.16
N TRP A 297 -21.28 5.96 19.76
CA TRP A 297 -20.66 6.90 20.70
C TRP A 297 -20.16 6.23 21.97
N ILE A 298 -20.94 5.30 22.55
CA ILE A 298 -20.54 4.52 23.75
C ILE A 298 -19.28 3.70 23.41
N ILE A 299 -19.28 2.97 22.31
CA ILE A 299 -18.15 2.14 21.87
C ILE A 299 -16.91 3.01 21.58
N THR A 300 -17.11 4.17 20.94
CA THR A 300 -16.02 5.13 20.71
C THR A 300 -15.43 5.63 22.02
N GLY A 301 -16.25 5.97 23.00
CA GLY A 301 -15.80 6.37 24.33
C GLY A 301 -15.00 5.27 25.03
N ILE A 302 -15.50 4.03 25.04
CA ILE A 302 -14.82 2.88 25.63
C ILE A 302 -13.47 2.65 24.97
N PHE A 303 -13.40 2.57 23.62
CA PHE A 303 -12.14 2.31 22.94
C PHE A 303 -11.16 3.47 22.99
N SER A 304 -11.62 4.71 22.97
CA SER A 304 -10.75 5.87 23.18
C SER A 304 -10.12 5.88 24.58
N THR A 305 -10.89 5.55 25.60
CA THR A 305 -10.38 5.41 26.97
C THR A 305 -9.41 4.23 27.07
N THR A 306 -9.76 3.08 26.50
CA THR A 306 -8.89 1.91 26.48
C THR A 306 -7.60 2.18 25.71
N PHE A 307 -7.68 2.94 24.60
CA PHE A 307 -6.52 3.39 23.84
C PHE A 307 -5.55 4.19 24.71
N LEU A 308 -6.04 5.19 25.41
CA LEU A 308 -5.21 5.99 26.33
C LEU A 308 -4.62 5.13 27.45
N LEU A 309 -5.42 4.27 28.07
CA LEU A 309 -4.95 3.39 29.13
C LEU A 309 -3.85 2.41 28.63
N THR A 310 -3.96 1.94 27.39
CA THR A 310 -2.94 1.03 26.78
C THR A 310 -1.56 1.69 26.69
N LEU A 311 -1.48 3.01 26.58
CA LEU A 311 -0.19 3.73 26.53
C LEU A 311 0.56 3.69 27.87
N PHE A 312 -0.15 3.57 29.00
CA PHE A 312 0.44 3.69 30.34
C PHE A 312 0.41 2.38 31.14
N LEU A 313 -0.59 1.52 30.91
CA LEU A 313 -0.74 0.29 31.69
C LEU A 313 0.27 -0.78 31.27
N ARG A 314 0.49 -1.75 32.18
CA ARG A 314 1.27 -2.99 31.89
C ARG A 314 0.53 -3.87 30.89
N VAL A 315 1.27 -4.62 30.08
CA VAL A 315 0.73 -5.53 29.07
C VAL A 315 -0.22 -6.56 29.68
N SER A 316 0.12 -7.11 30.84
CA SER A 316 -0.73 -8.07 31.56
C SER A 316 -2.14 -7.54 31.90
N ILE A 317 -2.29 -6.22 32.01
CA ILE A 317 -3.59 -5.58 32.30
C ILE A 317 -4.34 -5.29 31.00
N PHE A 318 -3.76 -4.50 30.09
CA PHE A 318 -4.49 -4.08 28.89
C PHE A 318 -4.76 -5.21 27.90
N SER A 319 -3.97 -6.30 27.91
CA SER A 319 -4.22 -7.47 27.07
C SER A 319 -5.56 -8.15 27.37
N ASN A 320 -6.18 -7.89 28.52
CA ASN A 320 -7.53 -8.35 28.84
C ASN A 320 -8.65 -7.58 28.12
N SER A 321 -8.34 -6.43 27.46
CA SER A 321 -9.33 -5.67 26.69
C SER A 321 -10.02 -6.47 25.57
N THR A 322 -9.48 -7.63 25.20
CA THR A 322 -10.14 -8.59 24.28
C THR A 322 -11.52 -9.01 24.74
N PHE A 323 -11.81 -8.99 26.05
CA PHE A 323 -13.17 -9.23 26.58
C PHE A 323 -14.17 -8.14 26.15
N ILE A 324 -13.70 -6.95 25.74
CA ILE A 324 -14.52 -5.85 25.20
C ILE A 324 -14.50 -5.88 23.69
N ILE A 325 -13.34 -6.19 23.09
CA ILE A 325 -13.13 -6.21 21.64
C ILE A 325 -14.03 -7.22 20.94
N TYR A 326 -14.03 -8.49 21.40
CA TYR A 326 -14.80 -9.54 20.74
C TYR A 326 -16.31 -9.34 20.79
N PRO A 327 -16.95 -9.00 21.93
CA PRO A 327 -18.37 -8.69 21.95
C PRO A 327 -18.74 -7.48 21.07
N SER A 328 -17.90 -6.44 21.05
CA SER A 328 -18.16 -5.26 20.20
C SER A 328 -18.06 -5.62 18.71
N LEU A 329 -17.11 -6.48 18.32
CA LEU A 329 -17.01 -6.99 16.95
C LEU A 329 -18.24 -7.81 16.54
N ILE A 330 -18.70 -8.70 17.42
CA ILE A 330 -19.92 -9.50 17.19
C ILE A 330 -21.14 -8.58 17.04
N LEU A 331 -21.26 -7.56 17.89
CA LEU A 331 -22.34 -6.58 17.80
C LEU A 331 -22.33 -5.81 16.48
N LEU A 332 -21.15 -5.35 16.04
CA LEU A 332 -20.97 -4.65 14.77
C LEU A 332 -21.36 -5.54 13.58
N ILE A 333 -20.86 -6.78 13.56
CA ILE A 333 -21.14 -7.75 12.50
C ILE A 333 -22.64 -8.09 12.50
N GLY A 334 -23.23 -8.36 13.66
CA GLY A 334 -24.66 -8.67 13.81
C GLY A 334 -25.55 -7.54 13.32
N TYR A 335 -25.23 -6.30 13.69
CA TYR A 335 -25.95 -5.12 13.18
C TYR A 335 -25.83 -4.98 11.66
N ALA A 336 -24.61 -5.07 11.13
CA ALA A 336 -24.36 -4.96 9.69
C ALA A 336 -25.09 -6.05 8.90
N LEU A 337 -25.06 -7.31 9.37
CA LEU A 337 -25.80 -8.42 8.76
C LEU A 337 -27.30 -8.20 8.81
N ALA A 338 -27.87 -7.80 9.95
CA ALA A 338 -29.31 -7.53 10.07
C ALA A 338 -29.77 -6.41 9.12
N ARG A 339 -28.94 -5.40 8.89
CA ARG A 339 -29.23 -4.31 7.94
C ARG A 339 -29.12 -4.79 6.48
N ASN A 340 -28.07 -5.56 6.18
CA ASN A 340 -27.87 -6.13 4.86
C ASN A 340 -28.98 -7.13 4.45
N ILE A 341 -29.49 -7.93 5.38
CA ILE A 341 -30.64 -8.83 5.14
C ILE A 341 -31.87 -8.02 4.72
N LYS A 342 -32.15 -6.89 5.40
CA LYS A 342 -33.26 -6.00 5.01
C LYS A 342 -33.09 -5.41 3.62
N GLY A 343 -31.85 -5.04 3.24
CA GLY A 343 -31.51 -4.56 1.91
C GLY A 343 -31.62 -5.64 0.83
N PHE A 344 -31.15 -6.85 1.16
CA PHE A 344 -31.25 -8.04 0.31
C PHE A 344 -32.70 -8.34 -0.08
N LEU A 345 -33.64 -8.25 0.84
CA LEU A 345 -35.07 -8.45 0.60
C LEU A 345 -35.67 -7.39 -0.34
N LYS A 346 -35.05 -6.23 -0.48
CA LYS A 346 -35.47 -5.17 -1.42
C LYS A 346 -34.99 -5.38 -2.87
N LYS A 347 -34.33 -6.50 -3.18
CA LYS A 347 -33.82 -6.87 -4.52
C LYS A 347 -32.88 -5.82 -5.15
N ASN A 348 -32.11 -5.11 -4.36
CA ASN A 348 -31.11 -4.16 -4.86
C ASN A 348 -29.77 -4.85 -5.09
N THR A 349 -29.25 -4.79 -6.32
CA THR A 349 -27.98 -5.45 -6.69
C THR A 349 -26.78 -5.02 -5.83
N ILE A 350 -26.76 -3.76 -5.40
CA ILE A 350 -25.72 -3.22 -4.55
C ILE A 350 -25.76 -3.89 -3.16
N GLU A 351 -26.95 -4.04 -2.60
CA GLU A 351 -27.15 -4.67 -1.30
C GLU A 351 -26.77 -6.16 -1.31
N TYR A 352 -26.92 -6.86 -2.46
CA TYR A 352 -26.43 -8.23 -2.60
C TYR A 352 -24.91 -8.34 -2.45
N VAL A 353 -24.17 -7.41 -3.06
CA VAL A 353 -22.71 -7.40 -2.98
C VAL A 353 -22.26 -7.09 -1.54
N TYR A 354 -22.88 -6.12 -0.87
CA TYR A 354 -22.63 -5.82 0.53
C TYR A 354 -22.90 -7.05 1.42
N PHE A 355 -24.03 -7.72 1.22
CA PHE A 355 -24.39 -8.90 2.00
C PHE A 355 -23.38 -10.03 1.84
N ALA A 356 -23.02 -10.36 0.58
CA ALA A 356 -22.05 -11.40 0.29
C ALA A 356 -20.66 -11.12 0.91
N THR A 357 -20.20 -9.88 0.79
CA THR A 357 -18.89 -9.46 1.32
C THR A 357 -18.87 -9.44 2.86
N PHE A 358 -19.96 -9.04 3.50
CA PHE A 358 -20.08 -9.08 4.95
C PHE A 358 -20.15 -10.51 5.50
N ILE A 359 -20.82 -11.44 4.80
CA ILE A 359 -20.80 -12.86 5.18
C ILE A 359 -19.37 -13.39 5.10
N LEU A 360 -18.66 -13.14 3.99
CA LEU A 360 -17.29 -13.58 3.80
C LEU A 360 -16.36 -13.05 4.92
N LEU A 361 -16.49 -11.77 5.23
CA LEU A 361 -15.73 -11.12 6.30
C LEU A 361 -16.06 -11.70 7.67
N SER A 362 -17.35 -11.99 7.93
CA SER A 362 -17.81 -12.56 9.19
C SER A 362 -17.27 -13.97 9.40
N VAL A 363 -17.27 -14.80 8.36
CA VAL A 363 -16.71 -16.16 8.39
C VAL A 363 -15.21 -16.10 8.66
N ALA A 364 -14.48 -15.22 7.98
CA ALA A 364 -13.04 -15.04 8.20
C ALA A 364 -12.74 -14.55 9.63
N ALA A 365 -13.51 -13.59 10.14
CA ALA A 365 -13.35 -13.08 11.49
C ALA A 365 -13.62 -14.15 12.56
N ILE A 366 -14.67 -14.96 12.40
CA ILE A 366 -14.99 -16.08 13.30
C ILE A 366 -13.86 -17.12 13.27
N TYR A 367 -13.34 -17.42 12.08
CA TYR A 367 -12.22 -18.34 11.93
C TYR A 367 -10.98 -17.81 12.68
N ASP A 368 -10.58 -16.55 12.47
CA ASP A 368 -9.41 -15.97 13.13
C ASP A 368 -9.58 -15.86 14.65
N VAL A 369 -10.80 -15.59 15.14
CA VAL A 369 -11.11 -15.65 16.57
C VAL A 369 -10.91 -17.07 17.11
N ARG A 370 -11.33 -18.11 16.39
CA ARG A 370 -11.09 -19.51 16.80
C ARG A 370 -9.60 -19.86 16.82
N VAL A 371 -8.83 -19.39 15.82
CA VAL A 371 -7.36 -19.53 15.81
C VAL A 371 -6.75 -18.80 17.01
N SER A 372 -7.17 -17.56 17.26
CA SER A 372 -6.70 -16.74 18.39
C SER A 372 -7.04 -17.33 19.77
N LEU A 373 -8.11 -18.12 19.85
CA LEU A 373 -8.49 -18.85 21.07
C LEU A 373 -7.84 -20.24 21.16
N GLY A 374 -6.94 -20.61 20.24
CA GLY A 374 -6.31 -21.93 20.21
C GLY A 374 -7.24 -23.08 19.87
N LYS A 375 -8.48 -22.80 19.40
CA LYS A 375 -9.53 -23.79 19.10
C LYS A 375 -9.54 -24.28 17.66
N ALA A 376 -8.65 -23.78 16.81
CA ALA A 376 -8.48 -24.23 15.44
C ALA A 376 -6.99 -24.47 15.16
N ALA A 377 -6.65 -25.73 14.91
CA ALA A 377 -5.33 -26.08 14.39
C ALA A 377 -5.34 -25.89 12.89
N THR A 378 -4.57 -24.93 12.37
CA THR A 378 -4.58 -24.63 10.95
C THR A 378 -3.18 -24.51 10.40
N THR A 379 -3.01 -25.00 9.18
CA THR A 379 -1.79 -24.81 8.38
C THR A 379 -1.70 -23.38 7.79
N SER A 380 -2.86 -22.71 7.66
CA SER A 380 -2.99 -21.43 6.91
C SER A 380 -2.77 -20.19 7.78
N GLY A 381 -2.76 -20.30 9.12
CA GLY A 381 -2.67 -19.14 10.02
C GLY A 381 -3.91 -18.24 9.97
N TYR A 382 -3.74 -16.95 10.18
CA TYR A 382 -4.83 -15.97 10.12
C TYR A 382 -5.19 -15.66 8.67
N ILE A 383 -6.49 -15.76 8.33
CA ILE A 383 -7.00 -15.52 6.97
C ILE A 383 -7.70 -14.16 6.82
N LEU A 384 -8.09 -13.55 7.92
CA LEU A 384 -8.86 -12.31 7.93
C LEU A 384 -8.18 -11.18 7.13
N ALA A 385 -6.85 -11.09 7.22
CA ALA A 385 -6.09 -10.05 6.52
C ALA A 385 -6.28 -10.10 4.99
N TYR A 386 -6.34 -11.31 4.42
CA TYR A 386 -6.53 -11.50 2.97
C TYR A 386 -7.96 -11.22 2.53
N VAL A 387 -8.91 -11.72 3.31
CA VAL A 387 -10.34 -11.43 3.09
C VAL A 387 -10.62 -9.95 3.22
N LEU A 388 -9.93 -9.25 4.13
CA LEU A 388 -10.01 -7.81 4.29
C LEU A 388 -9.49 -7.04 3.08
N VAL A 389 -8.41 -7.47 2.43
CA VAL A 389 -7.94 -6.84 1.19
C VAL A 389 -9.02 -6.92 0.11
N LEU A 390 -9.60 -8.10 -0.08
CA LEU A 390 -10.71 -8.28 -1.04
C LEU A 390 -11.93 -7.45 -0.64
N PHE A 391 -12.29 -7.43 0.64
CA PHE A 391 -13.38 -6.62 1.17
C PHE A 391 -13.13 -5.13 0.92
N VAL A 392 -11.94 -4.61 1.24
CA VAL A 392 -11.56 -3.22 1.00
C VAL A 392 -11.63 -2.88 -0.48
N PHE A 393 -11.13 -3.76 -1.35
CA PHE A 393 -11.20 -3.57 -2.80
C PHE A 393 -12.65 -3.48 -3.30
N ILE A 394 -13.52 -4.38 -2.83
CA ILE A 394 -14.94 -4.36 -3.20
C ILE A 394 -15.61 -3.10 -2.66
N GLN A 395 -15.33 -2.71 -1.40
CA GLN A 395 -15.86 -1.48 -0.81
C GLN A 395 -15.37 -0.24 -1.58
N ALA A 396 -14.10 -0.22 -1.97
CA ALA A 396 -13.52 0.82 -2.81
C ALA A 396 -14.26 0.96 -4.15
N ALA A 397 -14.45 -0.17 -4.84
CA ALA A 397 -15.18 -0.22 -6.11
C ALA A 397 -16.63 0.25 -5.95
N MET A 398 -17.28 -0.13 -4.84
CA MET A 398 -18.66 0.27 -4.53
C MET A 398 -18.76 1.77 -4.18
N LEU A 399 -17.80 2.29 -3.43
CA LEU A 399 -17.73 3.73 -3.14
C LEU A 399 -17.51 4.52 -4.42
N LEU A 400 -16.60 4.08 -5.27
CA LEU A 400 -16.35 4.69 -6.56
C LEU A 400 -17.59 4.64 -7.47
N TYR A 401 -18.26 3.47 -7.53
CA TYR A 401 -19.52 3.32 -8.27
C TYR A 401 -20.61 4.26 -7.75
N LYS A 402 -20.78 4.35 -6.43
CA LYS A 402 -21.72 5.27 -5.79
C LYS A 402 -21.40 6.72 -6.11
N TRP A 403 -20.11 7.06 -6.10
CA TRP A 403 -19.64 8.39 -6.43
C TRP A 403 -19.89 8.74 -7.89
N VAL A 404 -19.53 7.85 -8.83
CA VAL A 404 -19.79 7.99 -10.27
C VAL A 404 -21.29 8.09 -10.55
N LYS A 405 -22.10 7.23 -9.90
CA LYS A 405 -23.56 7.29 -10.02
C LYS A 405 -24.11 8.62 -9.50
N SER A 406 -23.65 9.08 -8.35
CA SER A 406 -24.06 10.38 -7.78
C SER A 406 -23.64 11.55 -8.69
N PHE A 407 -22.49 11.43 -9.36
CA PHE A 407 -22.03 12.42 -10.33
C PHE A 407 -22.92 12.41 -11.58
N SER A 408 -23.22 11.23 -12.14
CA SER A 408 -24.11 11.07 -13.28
C SER A 408 -25.55 11.51 -12.97
N GLU A 409 -26.06 11.24 -11.75
CA GLU A 409 -27.36 11.73 -11.30
C GLU A 409 -27.38 13.26 -11.17
N LYS A 410 -26.29 13.86 -10.71
CA LYS A 410 -26.13 15.33 -10.70
C LYS A 410 -26.09 15.92 -12.11
N GLU A 411 -25.36 15.30 -13.01
CA GLU A 411 -25.25 15.72 -14.41
C GLU A 411 -26.62 15.60 -15.12
N LYS A 412 -27.34 14.51 -14.86
CA LYS A 412 -28.70 14.34 -15.33
C LYS A 412 -29.66 15.37 -14.74
N LEU A 413 -29.58 15.61 -13.43
CA LEU A 413 -30.41 16.63 -12.76
C LEU A 413 -30.10 18.04 -13.27
N GLN A 414 -28.85 18.31 -13.59
CA GLN A 414 -28.41 19.55 -14.20
C GLN A 414 -28.97 19.70 -15.64
N SER A 415 -28.91 18.60 -16.41
CA SER A 415 -29.53 18.53 -17.76
C SER A 415 -31.06 18.69 -17.70
N ASP A 416 -31.72 18.03 -16.73
CA ASP A 416 -33.16 18.16 -16.51
C ASP A 416 -33.55 19.57 -16.05
N LEU A 417 -32.68 20.20 -15.22
CA LEU A 417 -32.85 21.59 -14.79
C LEU A 417 -32.65 22.59 -15.96
N GLU A 418 -31.66 22.32 -16.82
CA GLU A 418 -31.41 23.08 -18.04
C GLU A 418 -32.58 22.90 -19.03
N TYR A 419 -33.11 21.67 -19.14
CA TYR A 419 -34.33 21.40 -19.94
C TYR A 419 -35.55 22.13 -19.40
N MET A 420 -35.75 22.10 -18.09
CA MET A 420 -36.89 22.79 -17.44
C MET A 420 -36.73 24.32 -17.53
N ASN A 421 -35.50 24.83 -17.41
CA ASN A 421 -35.21 26.25 -17.61
C ASN A 421 -35.46 26.68 -19.08
N ARG A 422 -35.05 25.85 -20.06
CA ARG A 422 -35.36 26.13 -21.47
C ARG A 422 -36.86 26.15 -21.74
N ASN A 423 -37.61 25.21 -21.15
CA ASN A 423 -39.08 25.18 -21.30
C ASN A 423 -39.74 26.39 -20.60
N LEU A 424 -39.21 26.82 -19.46
CA LEU A 424 -39.64 28.05 -18.81
C LEU A 424 -39.32 29.30 -19.65
N GLU A 425 -38.10 29.34 -20.26
CA GLU A 425 -37.73 30.42 -21.19
C GLU A 425 -38.62 30.46 -22.43
N ILE A 426 -39.03 29.27 -22.99
CA ILE A 426 -39.96 29.18 -24.07
C ILE A 426 -41.35 29.70 -23.65
N LEU A 427 -41.80 29.29 -22.44
CA LEU A 427 -43.12 29.72 -21.90
C LEU A 427 -43.12 31.23 -21.56
N VAL A 428 -42.00 31.75 -21.06
CA VAL A 428 -41.81 33.19 -20.83
C VAL A 428 -41.72 33.95 -22.13
N ASN A 429 -41.08 33.40 -23.19
CA ASN A 429 -41.06 34.00 -24.50
C ASN A 429 -42.41 33.99 -25.20
N GLU A 430 -43.24 32.92 -25.07
CA GLU A 430 -44.61 32.89 -25.57
C GLU A 430 -45.51 33.95 -24.90
N ARG A 431 -45.34 34.20 -23.57
CA ARG A 431 -46.03 35.31 -22.88
C ARG A 431 -45.44 36.70 -23.17
N THR A 432 -44.15 36.73 -23.53
CA THR A 432 -43.48 37.99 -23.87
C THR A 432 -43.59 38.34 -25.36
N GLN A 433 -44.07 37.42 -26.21
CA GLN A 433 -44.43 37.70 -27.60
C GLN A 433 -45.60 38.72 -27.68
N GLU A 434 -46.38 38.90 -26.62
CA GLU A 434 -47.33 40.00 -26.53
C GLU A 434 -46.66 41.39 -26.36
N ILE A 435 -45.36 41.40 -26.17
CA ILE A 435 -44.61 42.67 -26.04
C ILE A 435 -43.62 42.76 -27.22
N ASN A 436 -44.16 42.99 -28.41
CA ASN A 436 -43.49 42.99 -29.72
C ASN A 436 -42.52 44.20 -29.98
N ALA A 437 -41.97 44.85 -29.00
CA ALA A 437 -41.11 46.00 -29.22
C ALA A 437 -39.61 45.83 -28.93
N ARG A 438 -39.11 44.61 -28.55
CA ARG A 438 -37.69 44.45 -28.20
C ARG A 438 -36.95 43.34 -28.97
N LYS A 439 -37.36 43.01 -30.17
CA LYS A 439 -36.80 41.90 -30.97
C LYS A 439 -35.33 42.09 -31.37
N GLU A 440 -34.89 43.29 -31.66
CA GLU A 440 -33.52 43.57 -32.13
C GLU A 440 -32.46 43.50 -31.02
N GLU A 441 -32.80 43.84 -29.77
CA GLU A 441 -31.87 43.82 -28.68
C GLU A 441 -31.54 42.41 -28.19
N ILE A 442 -32.54 41.50 -28.29
CA ILE A 442 -32.43 40.07 -27.93
C ILE A 442 -31.56 39.28 -28.93
N GLU A 443 -31.63 39.64 -30.23
CA GLU A 443 -30.89 38.97 -31.30
C GLU A 443 -29.34 39.23 -31.15
N ASN A 444 -28.96 40.43 -30.78
CA ASN A 444 -27.56 40.79 -30.51
C ASN A 444 -27.02 40.12 -29.22
N GLN A 445 -27.87 39.87 -28.23
CA GLN A 445 -27.47 39.16 -27.02
C GLN A 445 -27.26 37.66 -27.26
N ASN A 446 -28.10 37.03 -28.13
CA ASN A 446 -27.97 35.62 -28.49
C ASN A 446 -26.66 35.30 -29.26
N ILE A 447 -26.24 36.18 -30.15
CA ILE A 447 -24.97 36.04 -30.88
C ILE A 447 -23.78 36.06 -29.91
N LYS A 448 -23.80 36.93 -28.89
CA LYS A 448 -22.76 37.05 -27.88
C LYS A 448 -22.66 35.79 -27.00
N ILE A 449 -23.82 35.23 -26.62
CA ILE A 449 -23.91 33.99 -25.82
C ILE A 449 -23.40 32.76 -26.61
N ALA A 450 -23.72 32.68 -27.92
CA ALA A 450 -23.24 31.60 -28.76
C ALA A 450 -21.69 31.58 -28.89
N TYR A 451 -21.07 32.78 -28.98
CA TYR A 451 -19.62 32.89 -28.96
C TYR A 451 -18.98 32.46 -27.65
N GLN A 452 -19.59 32.86 -26.52
CA GLN A 452 -19.08 32.48 -25.20
C GLN A 452 -19.24 30.98 -24.90
N ASN A 453 -20.34 30.37 -25.36
CA ASN A 453 -20.60 28.94 -25.21
C ASN A 453 -19.60 28.08 -26.03
N LYS A 454 -19.21 28.55 -27.22
CA LYS A 454 -18.18 27.89 -28.03
C LYS A 454 -16.82 27.86 -27.29
N GLN A 455 -16.43 28.98 -26.70
CA GLN A 455 -15.18 29.06 -25.92
C GLN A 455 -15.23 28.16 -24.67
N LEU A 456 -16.39 28.09 -23.99
CA LEU A 456 -16.55 27.24 -22.81
C LEU A 456 -16.51 25.76 -23.15
N SER A 457 -17.11 25.36 -24.28
CA SER A 457 -17.11 23.96 -24.75
C SER A 457 -15.68 23.50 -25.11
N GLU A 458 -14.89 24.33 -25.77
CA GLU A 458 -13.48 24.05 -26.09
C GLU A 458 -12.64 23.88 -24.81
N THR A 459 -12.91 24.68 -23.79
CA THR A 459 -12.22 24.60 -22.48
C THR A 459 -12.54 23.31 -21.73
N ILE A 460 -13.79 22.84 -21.73
CA ILE A 460 -14.22 21.59 -21.08
C ILE A 460 -13.60 20.36 -21.77
N GLN A 461 -13.54 20.35 -23.10
CA GLN A 461 -12.91 19.24 -23.84
C GLN A 461 -11.41 19.12 -23.56
N LEU A 462 -10.71 20.26 -23.50
CA LEU A 462 -9.29 20.28 -23.15
C LEU A 462 -9.05 19.73 -21.72
N LYS A 463 -9.86 20.16 -20.77
CA LYS A 463 -9.81 19.70 -19.37
C LYS A 463 -9.94 18.19 -19.24
N ASN A 464 -10.94 17.59 -19.90
CA ASN A 464 -11.18 16.15 -19.84
C ASN A 464 -10.05 15.32 -20.47
N LYS A 465 -9.47 15.80 -21.56
CA LYS A 465 -8.33 15.15 -22.24
C LYS A 465 -7.09 15.09 -21.38
N ILE A 466 -6.81 16.17 -20.65
CA ILE A 466 -5.64 16.26 -19.76
C ILE A 466 -5.80 15.34 -18.55
N PHE A 467 -6.98 15.26 -17.93
CA PHE A 467 -7.21 14.32 -16.82
C PHE A 467 -6.99 12.85 -17.20
N SER A 468 -7.32 12.47 -18.44
CA SER A 468 -7.08 11.11 -18.94
C SER A 468 -5.58 10.78 -19.05
N VAL A 469 -4.79 11.71 -19.58
CA VAL A 469 -3.32 11.54 -19.71
C VAL A 469 -2.66 11.46 -18.33
N ILE A 470 -3.08 12.30 -17.41
CA ILE A 470 -2.56 12.36 -16.04
C ILE A 470 -2.79 11.04 -15.29
N ALA A 471 -4.00 10.50 -15.40
CA ALA A 471 -4.34 9.22 -14.74
C ALA A 471 -3.49 8.06 -15.26
N HIS A 472 -3.15 8.08 -16.54
CA HIS A 472 -2.26 7.09 -17.15
C HIS A 472 -0.82 7.24 -16.64
N ASP A 473 -0.29 8.47 -16.63
CA ASP A 473 1.11 8.74 -16.29
C ASP A 473 1.41 8.60 -14.78
N LEU A 474 0.40 8.73 -13.91
CA LEU A 474 0.52 8.39 -12.50
C LEU A 474 0.56 6.88 -12.26
N ARG A 475 -0.19 6.10 -13.05
CA ARG A 475 -0.27 4.65 -12.85
C ARG A 475 1.08 3.96 -13.07
N SER A 476 1.81 4.36 -14.12
CA SER A 476 3.06 3.71 -14.51
C SER A 476 4.15 3.77 -13.42
N PRO A 477 4.54 4.93 -12.86
CA PRO A 477 5.56 4.98 -11.81
C PRO A 477 5.13 4.29 -10.51
N VAL A 478 3.84 4.35 -10.15
CA VAL A 478 3.31 3.64 -8.97
C VAL A 478 3.42 2.12 -9.13
N VAL A 479 3.09 1.59 -10.30
CA VAL A 479 3.27 0.16 -10.61
C VAL A 479 4.76 -0.21 -10.56
N ASN A 480 5.64 0.64 -11.06
CA ASN A 480 7.08 0.40 -11.01
C ASN A 480 7.63 0.43 -9.58
N ILE A 481 7.15 1.32 -8.71
CA ILE A 481 7.48 1.32 -7.28
C ILE A 481 7.09 -0.02 -6.66
N LEU A 482 5.85 -0.47 -6.87
CA LEU A 482 5.37 -1.75 -6.36
C LEU A 482 6.20 -2.94 -6.88
N TYR A 483 6.57 -2.90 -8.15
CA TYR A 483 7.41 -3.93 -8.77
C TYR A 483 8.81 -3.96 -8.14
N MET A 484 9.47 -2.79 -7.99
CA MET A 484 10.80 -2.69 -7.36
C MET A 484 10.77 -3.12 -5.89
N LEU A 485 9.73 -2.73 -5.14
CA LEU A 485 9.52 -3.15 -3.76
C LEU A 485 9.30 -4.68 -3.65
N ASN A 486 8.69 -5.31 -4.65
CA ASN A 486 8.56 -6.77 -4.69
C ASN A 486 9.90 -7.47 -4.96
N LEU A 487 10.73 -6.93 -5.85
CA LEU A 487 12.08 -7.48 -6.10
C LEU A 487 13.00 -7.39 -4.88
N LEU A 488 12.81 -6.38 -4.01
CA LEU A 488 13.54 -6.29 -2.73
C LEU A 488 13.26 -7.44 -1.75
N LYS A 489 12.19 -8.23 -1.96
CA LYS A 489 11.85 -9.38 -1.09
C LYS A 489 12.53 -10.68 -1.51
N GLU A 490 12.97 -10.77 -2.73
CA GLU A 490 13.57 -12.00 -3.28
C GLU A 490 15.03 -12.11 -2.86
N LYS A 491 15.40 -13.20 -2.20
CA LYS A 491 16.79 -13.46 -1.73
C LYS A 491 17.82 -13.48 -2.85
N GLU A 492 17.42 -13.77 -4.07
CA GLU A 492 18.27 -13.86 -5.26
C GLU A 492 18.88 -12.48 -5.64
N TYR A 493 18.24 -11.38 -5.24
CA TYR A 493 18.66 -10.03 -5.61
C TYR A 493 19.33 -9.25 -4.47
N LYS A 494 19.82 -9.90 -3.44
CA LYS A 494 20.42 -9.27 -2.25
C LYS A 494 21.57 -8.33 -2.57
N GLU A 495 22.37 -8.62 -3.60
CA GLU A 495 23.46 -7.76 -4.08
C GLU A 495 22.97 -6.48 -4.81
N LYS A 496 21.71 -6.42 -5.20
CA LYS A 496 21.10 -5.28 -5.90
C LYS A 496 20.12 -4.50 -5.04
N TYR A 497 20.15 -4.70 -3.72
CA TYR A 497 19.22 -4.08 -2.78
C TYR A 497 19.20 -2.54 -2.90
N ASP A 498 20.40 -1.92 -2.90
CA ASP A 498 20.55 -0.48 -3.05
C ASP A 498 20.05 0.03 -4.41
N TYR A 499 20.23 -0.76 -5.45
CA TYR A 499 19.71 -0.43 -6.78
C TYR A 499 18.17 -0.36 -6.80
N PHE A 500 17.47 -1.35 -6.25
CA PHE A 500 16.01 -1.36 -6.23
C PHE A 500 15.43 -0.33 -5.26
N ALA A 501 16.09 -0.11 -4.12
CA ALA A 501 15.72 0.96 -3.19
C ALA A 501 15.85 2.33 -3.84
N ASN A 502 16.98 2.63 -4.48
CA ASN A 502 17.21 3.88 -5.20
C ASN A 502 16.25 4.05 -6.38
N ALA A 503 15.96 2.99 -7.12
CA ALA A 503 14.96 3.03 -8.19
C ALA A 503 13.56 3.38 -7.65
N SER A 504 13.17 2.81 -6.51
CA SER A 504 11.89 3.13 -5.86
C SER A 504 11.81 4.60 -5.43
N ILE A 505 12.90 5.13 -4.86
CA ILE A 505 13.02 6.55 -4.52
C ILE A 505 12.91 7.42 -5.79
N GLN A 506 13.55 7.03 -6.86
CA GLN A 506 13.54 7.75 -8.13
C GLN A 506 12.14 7.80 -8.76
N TYR A 507 11.40 6.67 -8.75
CA TYR A 507 10.00 6.65 -9.21
C TYR A 507 9.06 7.44 -8.30
N SER A 508 9.31 7.43 -6.99
CA SER A 508 8.56 8.27 -6.04
C SER A 508 8.78 9.76 -6.33
N GLN A 509 10.01 10.15 -6.61
CA GLN A 509 10.34 11.52 -7.00
C GLN A 509 9.67 11.92 -8.33
N GLN A 510 9.55 10.99 -9.28
CA GLN A 510 8.80 11.22 -10.53
C GLN A 510 7.31 11.50 -10.27
N VAL A 511 6.69 10.74 -9.33
CA VAL A 511 5.30 10.98 -8.92
C VAL A 511 5.15 12.38 -8.31
N ILE A 512 6.06 12.76 -7.42
CA ILE A 512 6.07 14.07 -6.77
C ILE A 512 6.21 15.17 -7.83
N ASN A 513 7.18 15.06 -8.72
CA ASN A 513 7.41 16.04 -9.79
C ASN A 513 6.19 16.15 -10.73
N LEU A 514 5.52 15.04 -11.02
CA LEU A 514 4.29 15.04 -11.81
C LEU A 514 3.17 15.80 -11.08
N LEU A 515 3.00 15.56 -9.78
CA LEU A 515 2.01 16.26 -8.95
C LEU A 515 2.31 17.76 -8.84
N GLU A 516 3.57 18.16 -8.71
CA GLU A 516 3.99 19.58 -8.70
C GLU A 516 3.67 20.26 -10.03
N ASN A 517 3.98 19.62 -11.15
CA ASN A 517 3.63 20.13 -12.48
C ASN A 517 2.11 20.27 -12.68
N MET A 518 1.31 19.37 -12.09
CA MET A 518 -0.15 19.46 -12.08
C MET A 518 -0.66 20.63 -11.25
N LEU A 519 -0.06 20.90 -10.09
CA LEU A 519 -0.43 22.03 -9.23
C LEU A 519 -0.19 23.36 -9.95
N VAL A 520 0.92 23.47 -10.68
CA VAL A 520 1.24 24.65 -11.50
C VAL A 520 0.21 24.82 -12.62
N TRP A 521 -0.14 23.73 -13.30
CA TRP A 521 -1.14 23.76 -14.36
C TRP A 521 -2.57 24.04 -13.84
N GLY A 522 -2.98 23.42 -12.69
CA GLY A 522 -4.30 23.61 -12.10
C GLY A 522 -4.53 25.04 -11.59
N ARG A 523 -3.50 25.67 -11.04
CA ARG A 523 -3.53 27.11 -10.70
C ARG A 523 -3.68 28.02 -11.92
N GLY A 524 -3.22 27.55 -13.07
CA GLY A 524 -3.36 28.27 -14.32
C GLY A 524 -4.75 28.22 -14.98
N GLN A 525 -5.65 27.33 -14.51
CA GLN A 525 -7.00 27.18 -15.10
C GLN A 525 -8.11 27.92 -14.33
N GLU A 526 -7.97 28.17 -13.05
CA GLU A 526 -8.99 28.89 -12.25
C GLU A 526 -8.90 30.39 -12.37
N ASP A 527 -7.72 30.91 -12.48
CA ASP A 527 -7.51 32.30 -12.94
C ASP A 527 -6.79 32.21 -14.30
N LYS A 528 -7.32 32.90 -15.31
CA LYS A 528 -6.55 33.20 -16.52
C LYS A 528 -5.12 33.38 -16.06
N ILE A 529 -4.16 32.53 -16.53
CA ILE A 529 -2.76 32.77 -16.27
C ILE A 529 -2.61 34.26 -16.55
N LYS A 530 -2.46 35.06 -15.51
CA LYS A 530 -2.19 36.48 -15.69
C LYS A 530 -0.82 36.47 -16.34
N PHE A 531 -0.85 36.31 -17.66
CA PHE A 531 0.34 36.54 -18.45
C PHE A 531 0.81 37.95 -18.11
N SER A 532 1.82 38.02 -17.27
CA SER A 532 2.37 39.27 -16.74
C SER A 532 3.77 39.46 -17.30
N PRO A 533 3.86 39.74 -18.59
CA PRO A 533 5.17 39.95 -19.22
C PRO A 533 5.80 41.22 -18.67
N GLU A 534 7.03 41.11 -18.24
CA GLU A 534 7.87 42.23 -17.83
C GLU A 534 9.13 42.22 -18.65
N LYS A 535 9.64 43.40 -18.92
CA LYS A 535 10.94 43.55 -19.59
C LYS A 535 12.07 43.17 -18.63
N ARG A 536 12.59 41.96 -18.78
CA ARG A 536 13.64 41.41 -17.93
C ARG A 536 14.82 40.86 -18.72
N ASP A 537 15.91 40.65 -18.01
CA ASP A 537 17.11 40.04 -18.59
C ASP A 537 16.96 38.52 -18.61
N LEU A 538 16.95 37.92 -19.80
CA LEU A 538 16.85 36.48 -20.00
C LEU A 538 18.12 35.75 -19.54
N ALA A 539 19.27 36.39 -19.60
CA ALA A 539 20.54 35.82 -19.16
C ALA A 539 20.52 35.49 -17.65
N ASP A 540 19.90 36.35 -16.84
CA ASP A 540 19.79 36.11 -15.39
C ASP A 540 19.03 34.82 -15.06
N ILE A 541 17.94 34.57 -15.79
CA ILE A 541 17.14 33.35 -15.60
C ILE A 541 17.92 32.12 -16.04
N ILE A 542 18.62 32.21 -17.17
CA ILE A 542 19.48 31.11 -17.65
C ILE A 542 20.58 30.82 -16.66
N LEU A 543 21.29 31.80 -16.14
CA LEU A 543 22.35 31.62 -15.15
C LEU A 543 21.85 31.05 -13.85
N THR A 544 20.68 31.49 -13.38
CA THR A 544 20.02 30.94 -12.20
C THR A 544 19.72 29.45 -12.38
N ASN A 545 19.15 29.07 -13.52
CA ASN A 545 18.86 27.66 -13.80
C ASN A 545 20.13 26.84 -14.03
N LEU A 546 21.16 27.39 -14.64
CA LEU A 546 22.44 26.71 -14.77
C LEU A 546 23.07 26.38 -13.40
N SER A 547 22.94 27.27 -12.43
CA SER A 547 23.43 27.00 -11.07
C SER A 547 22.75 25.80 -10.41
N ILE A 548 21.45 25.56 -10.69
CA ILE A 548 20.69 24.44 -10.17
C ILE A 548 21.20 23.10 -10.75
N PHE A 549 21.48 23.08 -12.05
CA PHE A 549 21.94 21.87 -12.72
C PHE A 549 23.45 21.65 -12.70
N LYS A 550 24.22 22.57 -12.15
CA LYS A 550 25.69 22.52 -12.11
C LYS A 550 26.18 21.25 -11.42
N GLU A 551 25.69 20.96 -10.23
CA GLU A 551 26.12 19.77 -9.49
C GLU A 551 25.81 18.47 -10.24
N THR A 552 24.65 18.42 -10.92
CA THR A 552 24.24 17.24 -11.70
C THR A 552 25.07 17.10 -12.97
N ALA A 553 25.37 18.19 -13.63
CA ALA A 553 26.25 18.23 -14.80
C ALA A 553 27.69 17.86 -14.43
N ASP A 554 28.21 18.38 -13.31
CA ASP A 554 29.54 18.05 -12.80
C ASP A 554 29.67 16.57 -12.42
N LYS A 555 28.65 15.96 -11.80
CA LYS A 555 28.62 14.52 -11.52
C LYS A 555 28.67 13.65 -12.79
N LYS A 556 28.08 14.13 -13.88
CA LYS A 556 28.14 13.50 -15.20
C LYS A 556 29.36 13.96 -16.02
N GLU A 557 30.23 14.81 -15.48
CA GLU A 557 31.38 15.37 -16.18
C GLU A 557 30.99 16.13 -17.47
N ILE A 558 29.77 16.68 -17.50
CA ILE A 558 29.24 17.40 -18.67
C ILE A 558 29.76 18.85 -18.66
N SER A 559 30.42 19.26 -19.72
CA SER A 559 30.84 20.66 -19.90
C SER A 559 29.64 21.51 -20.34
N VAL A 560 29.32 22.55 -19.58
CA VAL A 560 28.23 23.46 -19.92
C VAL A 560 28.80 24.84 -20.29
N ASN A 561 28.52 25.29 -21.51
CA ASN A 561 28.97 26.56 -22.01
C ASN A 561 27.79 27.50 -22.29
N PHE A 562 27.80 28.67 -21.69
CA PHE A 562 26.83 29.73 -21.99
C PHE A 562 27.51 30.87 -22.76
N THR A 563 26.90 31.25 -23.87
CA THR A 563 27.36 32.36 -24.73
C THR A 563 26.20 33.31 -24.97
N GLN A 564 26.42 34.58 -24.73
CA GLN A 564 25.47 35.65 -25.02
C GLN A 564 26.02 36.54 -26.13
N ILE A 565 25.19 36.86 -27.13
CA ILE A 565 25.50 37.73 -28.24
C ILE A 565 24.40 38.78 -28.39
N GLY A 566 24.72 40.02 -28.08
CA GLY A 566 23.79 41.15 -28.16
C GLY A 566 23.00 41.38 -26.89
N ASN A 567 21.84 42.04 -27.00
CA ASN A 567 20.94 42.35 -25.90
C ASN A 567 20.21 41.10 -25.44
N SER A 568 20.00 40.96 -24.10
CA SER A 568 19.31 39.83 -23.48
C SER A 568 17.95 40.21 -22.89
N LYS A 569 17.51 41.45 -23.01
CA LYS A 569 16.25 41.93 -22.41
C LYS A 569 15.09 41.78 -23.39
N ALA A 570 14.09 40.99 -22.99
CA ALA A 570 12.85 40.78 -23.71
C ALA A 570 11.63 40.90 -22.77
N PHE A 571 10.44 41.00 -23.37
CA PHE A 571 9.18 40.92 -22.65
C PHE A 571 8.76 39.47 -22.54
N PHE A 572 8.71 38.95 -21.30
CA PHE A 572 8.24 37.58 -21.01
C PHE A 572 7.74 37.47 -19.59
N ASP A 573 6.95 36.43 -19.33
CA ASP A 573 6.59 36.02 -17.99
C ASP A 573 7.71 35.17 -17.39
N LYS A 574 8.28 35.67 -16.28
CA LYS A 574 9.44 35.06 -15.62
C LYS A 574 9.18 33.63 -15.18
N ASP A 575 8.05 33.39 -14.56
CA ASP A 575 7.75 32.10 -13.92
C ASP A 575 7.50 31.04 -14.99
N LEU A 576 6.80 31.40 -16.06
CA LEU A 576 6.60 30.50 -17.20
C LEU A 576 7.93 30.19 -17.93
N LEU A 577 8.78 31.18 -18.09
CA LEU A 577 10.03 30.96 -18.76
C LEU A 577 11.05 30.19 -17.92
N ASP A 578 11.03 30.37 -16.61
CA ASP A 578 11.82 29.54 -15.66
C ASP A 578 11.48 28.07 -15.80
N ILE A 579 10.19 27.74 -15.86
CA ILE A 579 9.71 26.36 -16.08
C ILE A 579 10.22 25.81 -17.42
N ILE A 580 10.15 26.58 -18.48
CA ILE A 580 10.61 26.18 -19.82
C ILE A 580 12.11 25.87 -19.80
N ILE A 581 12.92 26.82 -19.30
CA ILE A 581 14.38 26.68 -19.27
C ILE A 581 14.77 25.49 -18.39
N ARG A 582 14.16 25.34 -17.23
CA ARG A 582 14.40 24.21 -16.32
C ARG A 582 14.12 22.87 -16.99
N ASN A 583 12.99 22.73 -17.69
CA ASN A 583 12.65 21.50 -18.40
C ASN A 583 13.64 21.18 -19.52
N LEU A 584 14.04 22.19 -20.32
CA LEU A 584 14.99 21.99 -21.43
C LEU A 584 16.39 21.66 -20.92
N LEU A 585 16.87 22.32 -19.87
CA LEU A 585 18.16 22.02 -19.23
C LEU A 585 18.16 20.66 -18.59
N SER A 586 17.08 20.30 -17.90
CA SER A 586 16.91 18.96 -17.32
C SER A 586 17.00 17.88 -18.41
N ASN A 587 16.34 18.09 -19.56
CA ASN A 587 16.43 17.17 -20.69
C ASN A 587 17.84 17.11 -21.26
N ALA A 588 18.51 18.24 -21.46
CA ALA A 588 19.87 18.28 -21.96
C ALA A 588 20.83 17.50 -21.06
N VAL A 589 20.80 17.70 -19.74
CA VAL A 589 21.64 16.94 -18.78
C VAL A 589 21.29 15.46 -18.75
N LYS A 590 20.00 15.14 -18.84
CA LYS A 590 19.50 13.76 -18.81
C LYS A 590 19.94 12.96 -20.02
N TYR A 591 19.89 13.55 -21.23
CA TYR A 591 20.14 12.82 -22.47
C TYR A 591 21.58 12.98 -22.99
N THR A 592 22.42 13.79 -22.32
CA THR A 592 23.85 13.88 -22.60
C THR A 592 24.60 12.75 -21.91
N GLN A 593 25.53 12.14 -22.63
CA GLN A 593 26.43 11.12 -22.08
C GLN A 593 27.46 11.74 -21.15
N ARG A 594 28.02 10.90 -20.27
CA ARG A 594 29.10 11.32 -19.39
C ARG A 594 30.28 11.86 -20.17
N GLY A 595 30.83 13.01 -19.76
CA GLY A 595 31.88 13.72 -20.51
C GLY A 595 31.39 14.52 -21.71
N GLY A 596 30.09 14.61 -21.91
CA GLY A 596 29.49 15.33 -23.03
C GLY A 596 29.52 16.86 -22.87
N ARG A 597 28.82 17.55 -23.76
CA ARG A 597 28.78 19.00 -23.79
C ARG A 597 27.36 19.52 -23.98
N ILE A 598 27.01 20.56 -23.22
CA ILE A 598 25.79 21.35 -23.43
C ILE A 598 26.21 22.78 -23.77
N SER A 599 25.67 23.32 -24.85
CA SER A 599 25.90 24.70 -25.26
C SER A 599 24.62 25.49 -25.24
N ILE A 600 24.62 26.61 -24.55
CA ILE A 600 23.50 27.53 -24.49
C ILE A 600 23.94 28.81 -25.21
N LEU A 601 23.18 29.20 -26.23
CA LEU A 601 23.40 30.39 -26.97
C LEU A 601 22.19 31.31 -26.88
N LEU A 602 22.39 32.46 -26.32
CA LEU A 602 21.42 33.57 -26.32
C LEU A 602 21.84 34.61 -27.33
N LYS A 603 21.02 34.82 -28.35
CA LYS A 603 21.35 35.74 -29.45
C LYS A 603 20.22 36.72 -29.70
N ASP A 604 20.58 37.97 -29.76
CA ASP A 604 19.70 39.05 -30.21
C ASP A 604 19.60 39.05 -31.74
N LYS A 605 18.39 38.93 -32.24
CA LYS A 605 18.05 39.03 -33.66
C LYS A 605 17.00 40.10 -33.95
N SER A 606 16.84 41.04 -33.04
CA SER A 606 15.85 42.12 -33.14
C SER A 606 16.01 42.94 -34.41
N LEU A 607 17.25 43.14 -34.90
CA LEU A 607 17.55 43.82 -36.15
C LEU A 607 16.99 43.12 -37.41
N THR A 608 16.71 41.80 -37.31
CA THR A 608 16.10 41.04 -38.42
C THR A 608 14.59 40.83 -38.20
N GLY A 609 14.00 41.38 -37.13
CA GLY A 609 12.60 41.22 -36.76
C GLY A 609 12.27 39.87 -36.11
N GLU A 610 13.29 39.07 -35.77
CA GLU A 610 13.10 37.73 -35.18
C GLU A 610 13.09 37.73 -33.65
N GLY A 611 13.33 38.88 -32.98
CA GLY A 611 13.37 38.98 -31.52
C GLY A 611 14.61 38.31 -30.90
N ILE A 612 14.46 37.77 -29.67
CA ILE A 612 15.55 37.08 -28.96
C ILE A 612 15.45 35.58 -29.18
N VAL A 613 16.58 34.98 -29.59
CA VAL A 613 16.69 33.54 -29.82
C VAL A 613 17.53 32.90 -28.72
N LEU A 614 16.93 31.94 -27.99
CA LEU A 614 17.61 31.04 -27.04
C LEU A 614 17.76 29.67 -27.68
N LYS A 615 19.00 29.19 -27.82
CA LYS A 615 19.31 27.82 -28.22
C LYS A 615 19.91 27.06 -27.06
N ILE A 616 19.39 25.87 -26.80
CA ILE A 616 19.95 24.92 -25.84
C ILE A 616 20.25 23.66 -26.62
N CYS A 617 21.52 23.36 -26.78
CA CYS A 617 22.01 22.27 -27.61
C CYS A 617 22.87 21.32 -26.76
N ASP A 618 22.62 20.04 -26.88
CA ASP A 618 23.41 18.96 -26.28
C ASP A 618 24.02 18.09 -27.40
N ASN A 619 25.10 17.39 -27.06
CA ASN A 619 25.70 16.36 -27.90
C ASN A 619 25.36 14.95 -27.40
N GLY A 620 24.14 14.77 -26.91
CA GLY A 620 23.64 13.53 -26.34
C GLY A 620 23.17 12.51 -27.38
N ILE A 621 22.25 11.64 -26.96
CA ILE A 621 21.76 10.55 -27.80
C ILE A 621 20.91 10.97 -28.99
N GLY A 622 20.45 12.24 -29.04
CA GLY A 622 19.58 12.72 -30.08
C GLY A 622 18.18 12.11 -30.08
N ILE A 623 17.36 12.53 -31.04
CA ILE A 623 15.97 12.11 -31.18
C ILE A 623 15.76 11.56 -32.60
N PRO A 624 15.28 10.31 -32.73
CA PRO A 624 14.98 9.70 -34.01
C PRO A 624 13.96 10.53 -34.82
N PRO A 625 14.10 10.63 -36.15
CA PRO A 625 13.21 11.46 -36.99
C PRO A 625 11.73 11.11 -36.88
N ALA A 626 11.42 9.82 -36.64
CA ALA A 626 10.05 9.35 -36.44
C ALA A 626 9.37 9.98 -35.21
N LYS A 627 10.14 10.25 -34.14
CA LYS A 627 9.64 10.86 -32.89
C LYS A 627 9.59 12.37 -32.92
N GLN A 628 10.45 13.03 -33.73
CA GLN A 628 10.52 14.50 -33.79
C GLN A 628 9.20 15.14 -34.25
N LYS A 629 8.49 14.50 -35.19
CA LYS A 629 7.20 15.00 -35.71
C LYS A 629 6.11 15.11 -34.65
N TYR A 630 6.21 14.31 -33.58
CA TYR A 630 5.16 14.20 -32.55
C TYR A 630 5.59 14.77 -31.19
N LEU A 631 6.79 15.34 -31.08
CA LEU A 631 7.34 15.84 -29.82
C LEU A 631 6.44 16.87 -29.12
N PHE A 632 5.76 17.68 -29.90
CA PHE A 632 4.84 18.72 -29.43
C PHE A 632 3.37 18.37 -29.68
N ALA A 633 3.09 17.22 -30.31
CA ALA A 633 1.74 16.79 -30.64
C ALA A 633 0.98 16.23 -29.41
N ALA A 634 -0.35 16.21 -29.51
CA ALA A 634 -1.23 15.75 -28.45
C ALA A 634 -1.26 14.22 -28.25
N THR A 635 -0.60 13.44 -29.11
CA THR A 635 -0.53 11.98 -29.08
C THR A 635 0.56 11.47 -28.14
N GLU A 636 0.35 10.31 -27.55
CA GLU A 636 1.28 9.65 -26.60
C GLU A 636 2.65 9.41 -27.26
N VAL A 637 3.68 10.03 -26.70
CA VAL A 637 5.07 9.71 -27.04
C VAL A 637 5.66 8.98 -25.84
N GLU A 638 6.02 7.70 -26.03
CA GLU A 638 6.76 6.95 -25.03
C GLU A 638 8.06 7.69 -24.69
N SER A 639 8.27 7.97 -23.39
CA SER A 639 9.48 8.63 -22.94
C SER A 639 10.67 7.67 -23.08
N THR A 640 11.74 8.15 -23.69
CA THR A 640 13.00 7.40 -23.78
C THR A 640 13.76 7.54 -22.46
N PRO A 641 14.35 6.44 -21.90
CA PRO A 641 15.24 6.57 -20.75
C PRO A 641 16.43 7.49 -21.03
N GLY A 642 16.88 8.23 -20.02
CA GLY A 642 18.10 9.02 -20.11
C GLY A 642 19.35 8.15 -20.13
N THR A 643 20.52 8.78 -20.25
CA THR A 643 21.83 8.11 -20.38
C THR A 643 22.25 7.32 -19.14
N GLU A 644 21.68 7.61 -17.98
CA GLU A 644 21.86 6.88 -16.72
C GLU A 644 20.55 6.23 -16.25
N ASN A 645 19.70 5.82 -17.19
CA ASN A 645 18.39 5.20 -16.91
C ASN A 645 17.34 6.12 -16.26
N GLU A 646 17.53 7.45 -16.32
CA GLU A 646 16.53 8.39 -15.82
C GLU A 646 15.29 8.37 -16.70
N ARG A 647 14.14 8.03 -16.13
CA ARG A 647 12.86 8.09 -16.86
C ARG A 647 12.27 9.50 -16.82
N GLY A 648 11.63 9.91 -17.89
CA GLY A 648 10.90 11.18 -18.01
C GLY A 648 9.40 10.93 -18.04
N THR A 649 8.64 11.97 -17.72
CA THR A 649 7.17 11.93 -17.73
C THR A 649 6.57 12.07 -19.14
N GLY A 650 7.37 12.40 -20.14
CA GLY A 650 6.89 12.71 -21.51
C GLY A 650 6.08 14.02 -21.62
N PHE A 651 5.69 14.62 -20.50
CA PHE A 651 4.83 15.81 -20.46
C PHE A 651 5.60 17.14 -20.58
N GLY A 652 6.88 17.17 -20.20
CA GLY A 652 7.65 18.40 -20.07
C GLY A 652 7.76 19.21 -21.38
N LEU A 653 7.99 18.56 -22.51
CA LEU A 653 8.13 19.25 -23.80
C LEU A 653 6.80 19.81 -24.35
N LYS A 654 5.68 19.11 -24.08
CA LYS A 654 4.34 19.62 -24.39
C LYS A 654 4.04 20.88 -23.58
N LEU A 655 4.35 20.83 -22.29
CA LEU A 655 4.20 21.98 -21.40
C LEU A 655 5.06 23.15 -21.90
N CYS A 656 6.32 22.89 -22.25
CA CYS A 656 7.19 23.92 -22.82
C CYS A 656 6.60 24.58 -24.09
N HIS A 657 6.04 23.78 -24.98
CA HIS A 657 5.42 24.29 -26.21
C HIS A 657 4.22 25.22 -25.92
N GLU A 658 3.35 24.83 -24.99
CA GLU A 658 2.20 25.65 -24.60
C GLU A 658 2.65 26.92 -23.85
N LEU A 659 3.63 26.84 -22.96
CA LEU A 659 4.12 27.99 -22.21
C LEU A 659 4.88 28.97 -23.09
N VAL A 660 5.60 28.48 -24.10
CA VAL A 660 6.27 29.34 -25.12
C VAL A 660 5.23 30.08 -25.94
N LYS A 661 4.13 29.42 -26.34
CA LYS A 661 3.02 30.09 -27.06
C LYS A 661 2.35 31.16 -26.20
N ILE A 662 2.17 30.94 -24.91
CA ILE A 662 1.61 31.93 -23.97
C ILE A 662 2.54 33.15 -23.92
N ASN A 663 3.86 32.95 -24.00
CA ASN A 663 4.84 34.04 -24.11
C ASN A 663 4.94 34.64 -25.54
N ASN A 664 3.99 34.35 -26.45
CA ASN A 664 3.99 34.77 -27.85
C ASN A 664 5.25 34.37 -28.61
N GLY A 665 5.94 33.32 -28.16
CA GLY A 665 7.14 32.78 -28.76
C GLY A 665 6.91 31.56 -29.64
N THR A 666 7.99 31.05 -30.22
CA THR A 666 8.00 29.75 -30.92
C THR A 666 9.10 28.86 -30.38
N ILE A 667 8.84 27.56 -30.31
CA ILE A 667 9.85 26.54 -29.99
C ILE A 667 9.99 25.57 -31.15
N THR A 668 11.24 25.34 -31.56
CA THR A 668 11.58 24.34 -32.59
C THR A 668 12.67 23.42 -32.08
N VAL A 669 12.84 22.27 -32.72
CA VAL A 669 13.86 21.29 -32.40
C VAL A 669 14.59 20.82 -33.64
N GLU A 670 15.91 20.79 -33.55
CA GLU A 670 16.82 20.18 -34.54
C GLU A 670 17.54 19.05 -33.79
N SER A 671 17.43 17.83 -34.27
CA SER A 671 18.08 16.70 -33.62
C SER A 671 18.45 15.61 -34.62
N LYS A 672 19.57 14.94 -34.33
CA LYS A 672 20.01 13.78 -35.10
C LYS A 672 20.45 12.72 -34.11
N GLU A 673 19.98 11.50 -34.33
CA GLU A 673 20.28 10.34 -33.46
C GLU A 673 21.81 10.13 -33.41
N GLY A 674 22.35 10.07 -32.20
CA GLY A 674 23.79 9.93 -31.91
C GLY A 674 24.61 11.22 -32.01
N GLU A 675 24.05 12.34 -32.48
CA GLU A 675 24.78 13.62 -32.60
C GLU A 675 24.29 14.70 -31.63
N GLY A 676 23.08 14.50 -31.02
CA GLY A 676 22.52 15.39 -30.01
C GLY A 676 21.24 16.09 -30.42
N THR A 677 20.79 17.00 -29.58
CA THR A 677 19.54 17.75 -29.74
C THR A 677 19.76 19.24 -29.51
N CYS A 678 19.12 20.06 -30.32
CA CYS A 678 19.11 21.50 -30.17
C CYS A 678 17.67 22.03 -30.16
N PHE A 679 17.23 22.53 -29.00
CA PHE A 679 15.99 23.26 -28.88
C PHE A 679 16.24 24.76 -29.11
N MET A 680 15.40 25.37 -29.91
CA MET A 680 15.46 26.78 -30.20
C MET A 680 14.14 27.44 -29.83
N ILE A 681 14.20 28.41 -28.95
CA ILE A 681 13.08 29.26 -28.55
C ILE A 681 13.31 30.66 -29.12
N THR A 682 12.29 31.19 -29.77
CA THR A 682 12.26 32.58 -30.22
C THR A 682 11.22 33.34 -29.42
N LEU A 683 11.60 34.42 -28.78
CA LEU A 683 10.71 35.30 -28.03
C LEU A 683 10.63 36.65 -28.80
N PRO A 684 9.43 37.25 -28.91
CA PRO A 684 9.28 38.58 -29.47
C PRO A 684 9.98 39.62 -28.58
N GLU A 685 10.24 40.80 -29.16
CA GLU A 685 10.82 41.93 -28.43
C GLU A 685 9.96 42.48 -27.29
#